data_ab69b3457782816ebffd224131867279
#
_entry.id   ab69b3457782816ebffd224131867279
#
_cell.length_a   1.000
_cell.length_b   1.000
_cell.length_c   1.000
_cell.angle_alpha   90.00
_cell.angle_beta   90.00
_cell.angle_gamma   90.00
#
_symmetry.space_group_name_H-M   'P 1'
#
loop_
_entity.id
_entity.type
_entity.pdbx_description
1 polymer ?
#
loop_
_entity_poly.entity_id
_entity_poly.type
_entity_poly.pdbx_seq_one_letter_code
_entity_poly.pdbx_strand_id
1 'polypeptide(L)'
;MRTLEREVRKCQALILWTDCDREGENIGFEIVHVCKAVKPNLQVLRARFSEITPHSIRRACENLVEPDQKVSDAVDVRQELDLRIGAAFTRFQTLRLQKIFPNVLSNQLISYGSCQFPTLGFVVERFKAIQAFIQEIFYKIKVTHENEDGNVEFNWKRHRLFNHTACLVLYQICMEDPVATVLDVFTKPKSKWRPLPLDTVELEKLASKKLKINAKETMRIAEKLYTQGYISYPRTETNIFPKDLNLSMLVQQQTVDPHWGAFAQGILDRGGPKPRNGNKSDQAHPPIHPTKYTNNLQGNEQRLYEFVVRHFLACCSQDAQGQETTVEIDIAGELFVAHGLMIIARNYLEVYPYDKWNAKIIPVYERGKKFQPTTIEMVDGETSPPQLLTEADLIALMEKHGIGTDATHAEHIETIKSRMYVGLTPDQRFLPGELGMGLVEGYDSMGYEMSKPDLRAELEANLKLVCEGRKDKFSVLQQYVQKYKQVFIEAVTKAKKLDEALSHYLGEMTEITQSEEFLMETSEPVRKCPQCGRDMVLKPKKDGGFYLSCTGYPSCKSAVWFPDSVLGVSKDESVCPTCKPHPVHRLKFKFKRGSVPPLVPLEFVGCIGGCDEMLREILDLRYLRAASHLNNQTANHLSQNRPEIRSRDRVNNRNNYPRMAVPTVSMGPVSRTIPSVMAGDDNVVVCNCGQNALLLTVRKDGPNQGRKFYKCSVGTCNFFLWAEQDVGELGSHGGAVSRRNVTPDAGNFRQAEIRGTSGEGEAVCMCNQPAVTRTVQKDGPNKGRAFHTCSKPREQQCGFFQWADEWPGSITKRRDGSSFQNGPTAKKPRSCGLCHQPGHTRTKCPQNR
;
A
#
# COMPACT_ATOMS: atom_id res chain seq x y z
N MET A 1 0.21 25.18 21.45
CA MET A 1 0.94 26.47 21.46
C MET A 1 0.58 27.33 22.65
N ARG A 2 -0.61 27.95 22.78
CA ARG A 2 -0.96 28.88 23.87
C ARG A 2 -0.69 28.37 25.30
N THR A 3 -0.85 27.10 25.56
CA THR A 3 -0.55 26.49 26.87
C THR A 3 0.94 26.50 27.15
N LEU A 4 1.78 26.07 26.19
CA LEU A 4 3.23 26.10 26.29
C LEU A 4 3.76 27.56 26.50
N GLU A 5 3.25 28.52 25.71
CA GLU A 5 3.60 29.94 25.81
C GLU A 5 3.26 30.53 27.18
N ARG A 6 2.17 30.08 27.82
CA ARG A 6 1.74 30.50 29.14
C ARG A 6 2.62 29.92 30.25
N GLU A 7 2.83 28.62 30.19
CA GLU A 7 3.52 27.91 31.31
C GLU A 7 5.04 28.16 31.29
N VAL A 8 5.67 28.27 30.11
CA VAL A 8 7.12 28.48 29.99
C VAL A 8 7.61 29.75 30.66
N ARG A 9 6.73 30.77 30.76
CA ARG A 9 7.09 32.04 31.43
C ARG A 9 7.49 31.84 32.88
N LYS A 10 6.94 30.82 33.55
CA LYS A 10 7.18 30.46 34.95
C LYS A 10 8.32 29.46 35.14
N CYS A 11 8.78 28.82 34.08
CA CYS A 11 9.77 27.75 34.15
C CYS A 11 11.18 28.26 33.97
N GLN A 12 12.16 27.63 34.64
CA GLN A 12 13.58 27.90 34.44
C GLN A 12 14.20 26.95 33.41
N ALA A 13 13.71 25.74 33.31
CA ALA A 13 14.16 24.73 32.38
C ALA A 13 12.97 24.02 31.69
N LEU A 14 13.19 23.50 30.49
CA LEU A 14 12.30 22.64 29.74
C LEU A 14 12.94 21.27 29.64
N ILE A 15 12.27 20.25 30.12
CA ILE A 15 12.70 18.86 29.99
C ILE A 15 11.77 18.18 29.01
N LEU A 16 12.32 17.67 27.88
CA LEU A 16 11.57 16.97 26.84
C LEU A 16 11.39 15.50 27.20
N TRP A 17 10.14 15.02 27.16
CA TRP A 17 9.73 13.65 27.49
C TRP A 17 8.95 13.02 26.32
N THR A 18 9.42 13.25 25.12
CA THR A 18 8.89 12.62 23.91
C THR A 18 9.58 11.27 23.68
N ASP A 19 9.02 10.41 22.82
CA ASP A 19 9.65 9.13 22.47
C ASP A 19 11.07 9.35 21.92
N CYS A 20 11.96 8.39 22.08
CA CYS A 20 13.38 8.55 21.74
C CYS A 20 13.70 8.23 20.27
N ASP A 21 12.71 8.16 19.41
CA ASP A 21 12.87 8.06 17.96
C ASP A 21 13.09 9.43 17.30
N ARG A 22 13.28 9.44 15.98
CA ARG A 22 13.53 10.67 15.21
C ARG A 22 12.34 11.64 15.28
N GLU A 23 11.11 11.10 15.22
CA GLU A 23 9.88 11.90 15.27
C GLU A 23 9.72 12.57 16.64
N GLY A 24 9.96 11.83 17.72
CA GLY A 24 9.92 12.36 19.08
C GLY A 24 10.98 13.44 19.33
N GLU A 25 12.16 13.32 18.72
CA GLU A 25 13.19 14.37 18.74
C GLU A 25 12.73 15.63 18.00
N ASN A 26 12.11 15.48 16.82
CA ASN A 26 11.56 16.60 16.05
C ASN A 26 10.41 17.29 16.79
N ILE A 27 9.45 16.55 17.36
CA ILE A 27 8.39 17.10 18.22
C ILE A 27 9.01 17.89 19.39
N GLY A 28 10.09 17.36 19.98
CA GLY A 28 10.85 18.06 21.03
C GLY A 28 11.32 19.44 20.56
N PHE A 29 11.91 19.52 19.38
CA PHE A 29 12.37 20.82 18.82
C PHE A 29 11.23 21.75 18.42
N GLU A 30 10.08 21.25 17.94
CA GLU A 30 8.89 22.08 17.73
C GLU A 30 8.42 22.72 19.05
N ILE A 31 8.43 21.97 20.17
CA ILE A 31 8.14 22.50 21.50
C ILE A 31 9.18 23.53 21.91
N VAL A 32 10.46 23.27 21.70
CA VAL A 32 11.58 24.20 22.00
C VAL A 32 11.40 25.50 21.24
N HIS A 33 11.08 25.49 19.97
CA HIS A 33 10.85 26.66 19.15
C HIS A 33 9.75 27.56 19.73
N VAL A 34 8.60 26.98 20.11
CA VAL A 34 7.50 27.70 20.73
C VAL A 34 7.91 28.30 22.09
N CYS A 35 8.61 27.52 22.91
CA CYS A 35 9.02 27.93 24.26
C CYS A 35 10.12 29.02 24.22
N LYS A 36 11.14 28.85 23.36
CA LYS A 36 12.23 29.85 23.20
C LYS A 36 11.78 31.16 22.55
N ALA A 37 10.73 31.14 21.74
CA ALA A 37 10.11 32.37 21.23
C ALA A 37 9.55 33.25 22.34
N VAL A 38 9.13 32.69 23.47
CA VAL A 38 8.65 33.42 24.65
C VAL A 38 9.77 33.69 25.67
N LYS A 39 10.69 32.74 25.83
CA LYS A 39 11.80 32.80 26.80
C LYS A 39 13.11 32.30 26.13
N PRO A 40 13.88 33.22 25.48
CA PRO A 40 15.08 32.84 24.71
C PRO A 40 16.15 32.11 25.51
N ASN A 41 16.34 32.46 26.78
CA ASN A 41 17.38 31.90 27.68
C ASN A 41 16.89 30.67 28.44
N LEU A 42 15.92 29.89 27.88
CA LEU A 42 15.41 28.67 28.50
C LEU A 42 16.44 27.57 28.36
N GLN A 43 16.80 26.93 29.49
CA GLN A 43 17.58 25.71 29.50
C GLN A 43 16.70 24.56 28.94
N VAL A 44 17.24 23.79 27.99
CA VAL A 44 16.51 22.68 27.36
C VAL A 44 17.29 21.40 27.57
N LEU A 45 16.62 20.39 28.12
CA LEU A 45 17.18 19.09 28.41
C LEU A 45 16.24 17.99 27.87
N ARG A 46 16.78 16.81 27.65
CA ARG A 46 16.10 15.65 27.10
C ARG A 46 16.21 14.47 28.06
N ALA A 47 15.09 13.90 28.46
CA ALA A 47 15.02 12.62 29.17
C ALA A 47 14.89 11.50 28.16
N ARG A 48 15.82 10.54 28.14
CA ARG A 48 15.79 9.38 27.24
C ARG A 48 15.33 8.13 28.02
N PHE A 49 14.21 7.55 27.58
CA PHE A 49 13.65 6.32 28.12
C PHE A 49 12.98 5.51 27.00
N SER A 50 13.04 4.19 27.11
CA SER A 50 12.43 3.25 26.17
C SER A 50 11.36 2.40 26.82
N GLU A 51 11.06 2.67 28.12
CA GLU A 51 10.10 1.95 28.93
C GLU A 51 9.35 2.92 29.84
N ILE A 52 8.05 2.77 29.93
CA ILE A 52 7.24 3.56 30.87
C ILE A 52 7.15 2.81 32.20
N THR A 53 8.29 2.73 32.88
CA THR A 53 8.42 2.15 34.23
C THR A 53 8.95 3.19 35.19
N PRO A 54 8.58 3.12 36.51
CA PRO A 54 9.09 4.10 37.49
C PRO A 54 10.63 4.11 37.60
N HIS A 55 11.26 2.96 37.38
CA HIS A 55 12.72 2.84 37.41
C HIS A 55 13.37 3.55 36.22
N SER A 56 12.95 3.23 35.01
CA SER A 56 13.50 3.81 33.77
C SER A 56 13.27 5.32 33.69
N ILE A 57 12.10 5.78 34.14
CA ILE A 57 11.79 7.23 34.19
C ILE A 57 12.68 7.96 35.19
N ARG A 58 12.88 7.44 36.40
CA ARG A 58 13.79 8.05 37.39
C ARG A 58 15.21 8.12 36.86
N ARG A 59 15.72 7.01 36.30
CA ARG A 59 17.05 6.94 35.70
C ARG A 59 17.20 7.97 34.55
N ALA A 60 16.17 8.14 33.73
CA ALA A 60 16.18 9.14 32.65
C ALA A 60 16.21 10.58 33.19
N CYS A 61 15.52 10.86 34.30
CA CYS A 61 15.56 12.16 34.98
C CYS A 61 16.91 12.45 35.64
N GLU A 62 17.59 11.43 36.12
CA GLU A 62 18.93 11.57 36.69
C GLU A 62 20.02 11.76 35.62
N ASN A 63 19.78 11.29 34.40
CA ASN A 63 20.73 11.31 33.27
C ASN A 63 20.18 12.11 32.10
N LEU A 64 19.86 13.37 32.31
CA LEU A 64 19.38 14.29 31.27
C LEU A 64 20.51 14.62 30.29
N VAL A 65 20.17 14.65 28.99
CA VAL A 65 21.09 14.97 27.89
C VAL A 65 20.60 16.17 27.11
N GLU A 66 21.42 16.73 26.23
CA GLU A 66 20.98 17.73 25.26
C GLU A 66 20.23 17.06 24.10
N PRO A 67 19.15 17.69 23.57
CA PRO A 67 18.48 17.19 22.37
C PRO A 67 19.34 17.36 21.11
N ASP A 68 19.22 16.47 20.16
CA ASP A 68 20.03 16.44 18.93
C ASP A 68 19.31 17.13 17.75
N GLN A 69 19.75 18.34 17.43
CA GLN A 69 19.22 19.15 16.32
C GLN A 69 19.34 18.44 14.96
N LYS A 70 20.37 17.62 14.73
CA LYS A 70 20.59 16.96 13.43
C LYS A 70 19.54 15.92 13.15
N VAL A 71 19.09 15.23 14.19
CA VAL A 71 18.00 14.25 14.09
C VAL A 71 16.70 14.94 13.72
N SER A 72 16.39 16.07 14.39
CA SER A 72 15.23 16.90 14.05
C SER A 72 15.33 17.47 12.62
N ASP A 73 16.51 17.92 12.20
CA ASP A 73 16.76 18.45 10.85
C ASP A 73 16.49 17.43 9.75
N ALA A 74 16.80 16.17 9.98
CA ALA A 74 16.51 15.10 9.03
C ALA A 74 15.00 14.85 8.88
N VAL A 75 14.26 14.91 9.99
CA VAL A 75 12.80 14.79 9.97
C VAL A 75 12.15 15.97 9.28
N ASP A 76 12.60 17.21 9.54
CA ASP A 76 12.14 18.41 8.84
C ASP A 76 12.25 18.25 7.31
N VAL A 77 13.41 17.79 6.82
CA VAL A 77 13.65 17.56 5.39
C VAL A 77 12.69 16.53 4.84
N ARG A 78 12.51 15.42 5.56
CA ARG A 78 11.61 14.33 5.14
C ARG A 78 10.17 14.84 5.08
N GLN A 79 9.68 15.49 6.12
CA GLN A 79 8.31 15.99 6.19
C GLN A 79 8.03 17.04 5.11
N GLU A 80 8.96 17.97 4.88
CA GLU A 80 8.80 19.01 3.87
C GLU A 80 8.77 18.40 2.45
N LEU A 81 9.63 17.43 2.15
CA LEU A 81 9.64 16.72 0.88
C LEU A 81 8.36 15.94 0.68
N ASP A 82 7.97 15.10 1.65
CA ASP A 82 6.77 14.28 1.57
C ASP A 82 5.51 15.15 1.38
N LEU A 83 5.42 16.29 2.08
CA LEU A 83 4.32 17.24 1.92
C LEU A 83 4.29 17.86 0.52
N ARG A 84 5.43 18.35 0.02
CA ARG A 84 5.52 19.02 -1.29
C ARG A 84 5.23 18.04 -2.42
N ILE A 85 5.86 16.87 -2.39
CA ILE A 85 5.73 15.81 -3.40
C ILE A 85 4.31 15.26 -3.35
N GLY A 86 3.84 14.87 -2.16
CA GLY A 86 2.50 14.35 -1.96
C GLY A 86 1.42 15.31 -2.43
N ALA A 87 1.52 16.61 -2.09
CA ALA A 87 0.57 17.62 -2.53
C ALA A 87 0.58 17.82 -4.04
N ALA A 88 1.75 17.89 -4.67
CA ALA A 88 1.88 18.14 -6.11
C ALA A 88 1.29 16.96 -6.92
N PHE A 89 1.79 15.75 -6.68
CA PHE A 89 1.34 14.57 -7.43
C PHE A 89 -0.09 14.15 -7.13
N THR A 90 -0.51 14.17 -5.86
CA THR A 90 -1.91 13.87 -5.49
C THR A 90 -2.87 14.84 -6.19
N ARG A 91 -2.57 16.13 -6.17
CA ARG A 91 -3.41 17.13 -6.81
C ARG A 91 -3.45 16.95 -8.33
N PHE A 92 -2.31 16.76 -8.96
CA PHE A 92 -2.20 16.54 -10.39
C PHE A 92 -3.03 15.33 -10.82
N GLN A 93 -2.74 14.15 -10.28
CA GLN A 93 -3.40 12.92 -10.71
C GLN A 93 -4.89 12.89 -10.31
N THR A 94 -5.26 13.40 -9.15
CA THR A 94 -6.68 13.44 -8.73
C THR A 94 -7.50 14.33 -9.66
N LEU A 95 -7.07 15.58 -9.90
CA LEU A 95 -7.83 16.51 -10.73
C LEU A 95 -7.89 16.07 -12.18
N ARG A 96 -6.80 15.51 -12.72
CA ARG A 96 -6.77 15.01 -14.10
C ARG A 96 -7.67 13.79 -14.24
N LEU A 97 -7.48 12.77 -13.43
CA LEU A 97 -8.18 11.49 -13.58
C LEU A 97 -9.66 11.59 -13.24
N GLN A 98 -10.07 12.44 -12.30
CA GLN A 98 -11.48 12.76 -12.07
C GLN A 98 -12.15 13.39 -13.30
N LYS A 99 -11.40 14.16 -14.08
CA LYS A 99 -11.89 14.80 -15.28
C LYS A 99 -11.96 13.83 -16.46
N ILE A 100 -10.96 12.97 -16.61
CA ILE A 100 -10.86 11.96 -17.68
C ILE A 100 -11.88 10.82 -17.46
N PHE A 101 -12.05 10.38 -16.20
CA PHE A 101 -12.94 9.28 -15.82
C PHE A 101 -14.03 9.74 -14.83
N PRO A 102 -14.90 10.69 -15.21
CA PRO A 102 -15.88 11.28 -14.29
C PRO A 102 -16.90 10.27 -13.77
N ASN A 103 -17.21 9.25 -14.55
CA ASN A 103 -18.18 8.22 -14.16
C ASN A 103 -17.66 7.28 -13.07
N VAL A 104 -16.35 7.08 -12.98
CA VAL A 104 -15.72 6.13 -12.05
C VAL A 104 -15.01 6.85 -10.91
N LEU A 105 -14.30 7.95 -11.19
CA LEU A 105 -13.39 8.60 -10.25
C LEU A 105 -13.85 9.95 -9.72
N SER A 106 -15.08 10.42 -10.01
CA SER A 106 -15.56 11.78 -9.69
C SER A 106 -15.37 12.24 -8.25
N ASN A 107 -15.44 11.32 -7.28
CA ASN A 107 -15.33 11.63 -5.85
C ASN A 107 -14.15 10.91 -5.17
N GLN A 108 -13.27 10.27 -5.94
CA GLN A 108 -12.17 9.50 -5.38
C GLN A 108 -10.90 10.34 -5.30
N LEU A 109 -10.31 10.40 -4.10
CA LEU A 109 -8.98 10.97 -3.90
C LEU A 109 -7.93 9.97 -4.37
N ILE A 110 -7.13 10.35 -5.37
CA ILE A 110 -6.06 9.54 -5.91
C ILE A 110 -4.75 10.07 -5.36
N SER A 111 -4.35 9.54 -4.19
CA SER A 111 -3.18 10.03 -3.47
C SER A 111 -1.89 9.44 -4.02
N TYR A 112 -0.85 10.25 -3.98
CA TYR A 112 0.53 9.85 -4.21
C TYR A 112 1.33 10.01 -2.92
N GLY A 113 2.20 9.07 -2.63
CA GLY A 113 3.20 9.16 -1.57
C GLY A 113 4.49 8.45 -1.98
N SER A 114 5.63 9.04 -1.60
CA SER A 114 6.97 8.54 -1.97
C SER A 114 7.28 7.13 -1.44
N CYS A 115 6.63 6.69 -0.35
CA CYS A 115 6.65 5.31 0.14
C CYS A 115 5.44 4.50 -0.34
N GLN A 116 4.27 5.13 -0.49
CA GLN A 116 3.03 4.48 -0.89
C GLN A 116 3.13 3.83 -2.27
N PHE A 117 3.70 4.53 -3.25
CA PHE A 117 3.83 4.03 -4.62
C PHE A 117 4.78 2.85 -4.75
N PRO A 118 5.98 2.83 -4.17
CA PRO A 118 6.81 1.61 -4.14
C PRO A 118 6.15 0.43 -3.43
N THR A 119 5.38 0.68 -2.36
CA THR A 119 4.60 -0.37 -1.69
C THR A 119 3.57 -1.00 -2.64
N LEU A 120 2.86 -0.17 -3.42
CA LEU A 120 1.96 -0.63 -4.48
C LEU A 120 2.73 -1.35 -5.60
N GLY A 121 3.89 -0.82 -5.99
CA GLY A 121 4.76 -1.37 -7.02
C GLY A 121 5.14 -2.84 -6.76
N PHE A 122 5.49 -3.20 -5.53
CA PHE A 122 5.79 -4.59 -5.17
C PHE A 122 4.61 -5.54 -5.39
N VAL A 123 3.39 -5.10 -5.12
CA VAL A 123 2.18 -5.91 -5.34
C VAL A 123 1.92 -6.09 -6.83
N VAL A 124 2.02 -5.01 -7.61
CA VAL A 124 1.82 -5.05 -9.07
C VAL A 124 2.89 -5.89 -9.76
N GLU A 125 4.17 -5.75 -9.38
CA GLU A 125 5.26 -6.56 -9.93
C GLU A 125 5.07 -8.05 -9.66
N ARG A 126 4.66 -8.41 -8.44
CA ARG A 126 4.37 -9.80 -8.11
C ARG A 126 3.23 -10.35 -8.97
N PHE A 127 2.18 -9.57 -9.16
CA PHE A 127 1.05 -9.95 -10.00
C PHE A 127 1.45 -10.11 -11.46
N LYS A 128 2.22 -9.18 -12.02
CA LYS A 128 2.77 -9.27 -13.37
C LYS A 128 3.67 -10.49 -13.55
N ALA A 129 4.49 -10.80 -12.54
CA ALA A 129 5.34 -12.00 -12.57
C ALA A 129 4.53 -13.30 -12.59
N ILE A 130 3.35 -13.32 -11.93
CA ILE A 130 2.43 -14.45 -11.99
C ILE A 130 1.79 -14.56 -13.38
N GLN A 131 1.35 -13.45 -13.96
CA GLN A 131 0.73 -13.42 -15.29
C GLN A 131 1.71 -13.78 -16.42
N ALA A 132 2.98 -13.41 -16.26
CA ALA A 132 4.03 -13.68 -17.24
C ALA A 132 4.67 -15.07 -17.04
N PHE A 133 4.25 -15.82 -16.03
CA PHE A 133 4.83 -17.14 -15.74
C PHE A 133 4.41 -18.15 -16.79
N ILE A 134 5.38 -18.84 -17.36
CA ILE A 134 5.18 -19.94 -18.29
C ILE A 134 5.38 -21.24 -17.51
N GLN A 135 4.34 -22.05 -17.45
CA GLN A 135 4.35 -23.34 -16.77
C GLN A 135 5.07 -24.37 -17.62
N GLU A 136 5.97 -25.14 -17.01
CA GLU A 136 6.74 -26.18 -17.65
C GLU A 136 6.54 -27.50 -16.91
N ILE A 137 6.37 -28.58 -17.68
CA ILE A 137 6.25 -29.93 -17.14
C ILE A 137 7.65 -30.46 -16.84
N PHE A 138 7.82 -31.08 -15.71
CA PHE A 138 9.05 -31.76 -15.32
C PHE A 138 8.76 -33.21 -14.87
N TYR A 139 9.78 -34.01 -14.91
CA TYR A 139 9.74 -35.45 -14.58
C TYR A 139 10.81 -35.73 -13.52
N LYS A 140 10.49 -36.66 -12.59
CA LYS A 140 11.44 -37.10 -11.56
C LYS A 140 11.22 -38.59 -11.27
N ILE A 141 12.26 -39.25 -10.82
CA ILE A 141 12.16 -40.63 -10.33
C ILE A 141 11.94 -40.56 -8.83
N LYS A 142 10.90 -41.21 -8.35
CA LYS A 142 10.55 -41.35 -6.94
C LYS A 142 10.80 -42.79 -6.51
N VAL A 143 11.52 -42.97 -5.40
CA VAL A 143 11.79 -44.27 -4.83
C VAL A 143 11.25 -44.31 -3.42
N THR A 144 10.49 -45.35 -3.09
CA THR A 144 10.03 -45.62 -1.73
C THR A 144 10.52 -46.97 -1.25
N HIS A 145 10.82 -47.03 0.04
CA HIS A 145 11.14 -48.28 0.71
C HIS A 145 10.37 -48.36 2.02
N GLU A 146 9.59 -49.40 2.16
CA GLU A 146 8.79 -49.72 3.34
C GLU A 146 9.32 -51.00 3.97
N ASN A 147 9.59 -50.95 5.27
CA ASN A 147 9.97 -52.09 6.07
C ASN A 147 9.26 -52.00 7.44
N GLU A 148 9.55 -52.95 8.34
CA GLU A 148 8.94 -53.06 9.67
C GLU A 148 9.14 -51.78 10.52
N ASP A 149 10.22 -51.01 10.28
CA ASP A 149 10.58 -49.80 11.03
C ASP A 149 9.89 -48.53 10.44
N GLY A 150 9.30 -48.60 9.25
CA GLY A 150 8.59 -47.48 8.66
C GLY A 150 8.76 -47.33 7.14
N ASN A 151 8.14 -46.26 6.60
CA ASN A 151 8.20 -45.91 5.19
C ASN A 151 9.11 -44.71 4.96
N VAL A 152 10.00 -44.83 3.96
CA VAL A 152 10.92 -43.77 3.57
C VAL A 152 10.83 -43.49 2.08
N GLU A 153 10.77 -42.16 1.76
CA GLU A 153 10.90 -41.71 0.39
C GLU A 153 12.33 -41.18 0.16
N PHE A 154 12.99 -41.75 -0.85
CA PHE A 154 14.28 -41.31 -1.33
C PHE A 154 14.10 -40.34 -2.49
N ASN A 155 14.64 -39.14 -2.33
CA ASN A 155 14.61 -38.12 -3.33
C ASN A 155 15.74 -38.30 -4.34
N TRP A 156 15.43 -38.22 -5.62
CA TRP A 156 16.41 -38.31 -6.68
C TRP A 156 17.41 -37.15 -6.60
N LYS A 157 18.68 -37.44 -6.69
CA LYS A 157 19.77 -36.46 -6.51
C LYS A 157 19.85 -35.44 -7.65
N ARG A 158 19.34 -35.79 -8.85
CA ARG A 158 19.14 -34.86 -9.96
C ARG A 158 17.94 -33.93 -9.78
N HIS A 159 17.13 -34.12 -8.77
CA HIS A 159 15.88 -33.43 -8.46
C HIS A 159 14.78 -33.64 -9.49
N ARG A 160 14.96 -33.13 -10.73
CA ARG A 160 13.97 -33.21 -11.81
C ARG A 160 14.63 -32.94 -13.16
N LEU A 161 14.03 -33.44 -14.23
CA LEU A 161 14.37 -33.17 -15.63
C LEU A 161 13.15 -32.60 -16.36
N PHE A 162 13.39 -31.71 -17.31
CA PHE A 162 12.33 -31.15 -18.17
C PHE A 162 12.18 -31.93 -19.49
N ASN A 163 13.00 -32.95 -19.70
CA ASN A 163 12.93 -33.82 -20.86
C ASN A 163 12.37 -35.19 -20.46
N HIS A 164 11.19 -35.51 -20.97
CA HIS A 164 10.49 -36.79 -20.70
C HIS A 164 11.34 -38.00 -21.10
N THR A 165 11.86 -38.00 -22.34
CA THR A 165 12.60 -39.18 -22.87
C THR A 165 13.88 -39.43 -22.04
N ALA A 166 14.60 -38.38 -21.67
CA ALA A 166 15.80 -38.52 -20.82
C ALA A 166 15.45 -39.12 -19.44
N CYS A 167 14.35 -38.65 -18.82
CA CYS A 167 13.89 -39.22 -17.54
C CYS A 167 13.40 -40.64 -17.68
N LEU A 168 12.68 -40.96 -18.78
CA LEU A 168 12.18 -42.29 -19.06
C LEU A 168 13.32 -43.31 -19.25
N VAL A 169 14.38 -42.95 -19.99
CA VAL A 169 15.56 -43.81 -20.16
C VAL A 169 16.22 -44.13 -18.82
N LEU A 170 16.45 -43.12 -17.98
CA LEU A 170 17.05 -43.30 -16.65
C LEU A 170 16.11 -44.13 -15.74
N TYR A 171 14.82 -43.96 -15.85
CA TYR A 171 13.83 -44.77 -15.15
C TYR A 171 13.87 -46.22 -15.59
N GLN A 172 13.95 -46.49 -16.90
CA GLN A 172 14.04 -47.83 -17.45
C GLN A 172 15.32 -48.57 -17.00
N ILE A 173 16.45 -47.87 -16.99
CA ILE A 173 17.72 -48.40 -16.45
C ILE A 173 17.56 -48.78 -14.97
N CYS A 174 16.90 -47.94 -14.15
CA CYS A 174 16.60 -48.28 -12.77
C CYS A 174 15.63 -49.48 -12.62
N MET A 175 14.75 -49.69 -13.59
CA MET A 175 13.80 -50.81 -13.58
C MET A 175 14.44 -52.11 -14.06
N GLU A 176 15.44 -52.07 -14.91
CA GLU A 176 16.22 -53.25 -15.35
C GLU A 176 17.03 -53.87 -14.20
N ASP A 177 17.63 -53.03 -13.34
CA ASP A 177 18.33 -53.48 -12.10
C ASP A 177 17.83 -52.65 -10.88
N PRO A 178 16.66 -53.02 -10.34
CA PRO A 178 15.97 -52.23 -9.33
C PRO A 178 16.57 -52.42 -7.92
N VAL A 179 17.73 -53.05 -7.78
CA VAL A 179 18.34 -53.28 -6.50
C VAL A 179 19.07 -52.02 -5.97
N ALA A 180 18.58 -51.45 -4.89
CA ALA A 180 19.20 -50.36 -4.22
C ALA A 180 20.43 -50.83 -3.40
N THR A 181 21.54 -50.14 -3.59
CA THR A 181 22.77 -50.33 -2.77
C THR A 181 23.00 -49.13 -1.92
N VAL A 182 23.12 -49.29 -0.62
CA VAL A 182 23.44 -48.19 0.31
C VAL A 182 24.90 -47.76 0.13
N LEU A 183 25.14 -46.60 -0.44
CA LEU A 183 26.48 -46.09 -0.65
C LEU A 183 27.08 -45.46 0.61
N ASP A 184 26.31 -44.65 1.30
CA ASP A 184 26.76 -43.99 2.51
C ASP A 184 25.61 -43.69 3.48
N VAL A 185 25.95 -43.70 4.78
CA VAL A 185 25.06 -43.33 5.87
C VAL A 185 25.84 -42.42 6.82
N PHE A 186 25.49 -41.16 6.87
CA PHE A 186 26.17 -40.25 7.76
C PHE A 186 25.17 -39.45 8.62
N THR A 187 25.54 -39.27 9.89
CA THR A 187 24.76 -38.55 10.86
C THR A 187 25.53 -37.32 11.33
N LYS A 188 24.88 -36.16 11.29
CA LYS A 188 25.46 -34.91 11.73
C LYS A 188 24.55 -34.21 12.73
N PRO A 189 25.10 -33.45 13.70
CA PRO A 189 24.31 -32.62 14.57
C PRO A 189 23.62 -31.51 13.75
N LYS A 190 22.35 -31.29 14.06
CA LYS A 190 21.54 -30.24 13.44
C LYS A 190 20.86 -29.42 14.53
N SER A 191 21.06 -28.11 14.49
CA SER A 191 20.42 -27.19 15.42
C SER A 191 19.34 -26.39 14.69
N LYS A 192 18.21 -26.22 15.32
CA LYS A 192 17.23 -25.20 14.93
C LYS A 192 17.41 -23.99 15.83
N TRP A 193 17.82 -22.91 15.25
CA TRP A 193 18.19 -21.70 15.97
C TRP A 193 16.97 -21.03 16.58
N ARG A 194 17.12 -20.56 17.82
CA ARG A 194 16.15 -19.72 18.49
C ARG A 194 16.01 -18.36 17.79
N PRO A 195 14.88 -17.66 17.94
CA PRO A 195 14.64 -16.37 17.31
C PRO A 195 15.66 -15.31 17.76
N LEU A 196 15.86 -14.30 16.95
CA LEU A 196 16.58 -13.08 17.32
C LEU A 196 15.69 -12.23 18.24
N PRO A 197 16.25 -11.28 19.01
CA PRO A 197 15.45 -10.31 19.72
C PRO A 197 14.51 -9.57 18.76
N LEU A 198 13.31 -9.26 19.23
CA LEU A 198 12.20 -8.80 18.42
C LEU A 198 12.34 -7.32 18.05
N ASP A 199 12.47 -7.00 16.77
CA ASP A 199 12.31 -5.66 16.23
C ASP A 199 10.87 -5.45 15.71
N THR A 200 10.53 -4.23 15.32
CA THR A 200 9.17 -3.88 14.86
C THR A 200 8.77 -4.63 13.60
N VAL A 201 9.67 -4.73 12.65
CA VAL A 201 9.40 -5.40 11.36
C VAL A 201 9.09 -6.88 11.58
N GLU A 202 9.86 -7.53 12.45
CA GLU A 202 9.65 -8.93 12.79
C GLU A 202 8.36 -9.13 13.60
N LEU A 203 8.02 -8.19 14.50
CA LEU A 203 6.74 -8.18 15.21
C LEU A 203 5.56 -8.11 14.24
N GLU A 204 5.56 -7.18 13.30
CA GLU A 204 4.49 -7.02 12.30
C GLU A 204 4.35 -8.29 11.43
N LYS A 205 5.47 -8.81 10.90
CA LYS A 205 5.52 -10.02 10.08
C LYS A 205 4.99 -11.25 10.80
N LEU A 206 5.44 -11.47 12.04
CA LEU A 206 5.06 -12.64 12.83
C LEU A 206 3.62 -12.53 13.35
N ALA A 207 3.17 -11.36 13.76
CA ALA A 207 1.79 -11.14 14.16
C ALA A 207 0.82 -11.41 13.00
N SER A 208 1.10 -10.88 11.82
CA SER A 208 0.30 -11.15 10.61
C SER A 208 0.31 -12.64 10.25
N LYS A 209 1.48 -13.27 10.24
CA LYS A 209 1.65 -14.67 9.82
C LYS A 209 1.15 -15.71 10.84
N LYS A 210 1.43 -15.49 12.13
CA LYS A 210 1.19 -16.48 13.21
C LYS A 210 -0.07 -16.20 14.03
N LEU A 211 -0.33 -14.93 14.32
CA LEU A 211 -1.49 -14.53 15.12
C LEU A 211 -2.70 -14.12 14.25
N LYS A 212 -2.52 -13.91 12.94
CA LYS A 212 -3.56 -13.40 12.04
C LYS A 212 -4.10 -12.03 12.49
N ILE A 213 -3.20 -11.20 13.04
CA ILE A 213 -3.45 -9.80 13.39
C ILE A 213 -2.70 -8.96 12.33
N ASN A 214 -3.39 -8.10 11.61
CA ASN A 214 -2.73 -7.25 10.60
C ASN A 214 -1.76 -6.26 11.22
N ALA A 215 -0.80 -5.75 10.44
CA ALA A 215 0.27 -4.89 10.93
C ALA A 215 -0.23 -3.63 11.62
N LYS A 216 -1.27 -2.96 11.07
CA LYS A 216 -1.84 -1.75 11.68
C LYS A 216 -2.45 -2.01 13.07
N GLU A 217 -3.22 -3.08 13.20
CA GLU A 217 -3.81 -3.47 14.49
C GLU A 217 -2.72 -3.93 15.46
N THR A 218 -1.69 -4.63 14.97
CA THR A 218 -0.52 -5.05 15.75
C THR A 218 0.17 -3.84 16.37
N MET A 219 0.49 -2.82 15.56
CA MET A 219 1.15 -1.62 16.06
C MET A 219 0.26 -0.83 17.03
N ARG A 220 -1.04 -0.69 16.73
CA ARG A 220 -2.00 -0.04 17.63
C ARG A 220 -2.04 -0.71 19.01
N ILE A 221 -2.03 -2.05 19.05
CA ILE A 221 -2.02 -2.82 20.30
C ILE A 221 -0.66 -2.67 20.99
N ALA A 222 0.44 -2.78 20.26
CA ALA A 222 1.78 -2.66 20.82
C ALA A 222 2.01 -1.28 21.47
N GLU A 223 1.59 -0.20 20.81
CA GLU A 223 1.63 1.16 21.35
C GLU A 223 0.79 1.30 22.64
N LYS A 224 -0.39 0.68 22.66
CA LYS A 224 -1.22 0.64 23.88
C LYS A 224 -0.54 -0.13 25.01
N LEU A 225 0.06 -1.28 24.73
CA LEU A 225 0.82 -2.06 25.73
C LEU A 225 2.02 -1.29 26.25
N TYR A 226 2.72 -0.56 25.40
CA TYR A 226 3.83 0.34 25.78
C TYR A 226 3.34 1.47 26.70
N THR A 227 2.27 2.17 26.33
CA THR A 227 1.73 3.27 27.16
C THR A 227 1.23 2.79 28.53
N GLN A 228 0.83 1.53 28.64
CA GLN A 228 0.46 0.88 29.90
C GLN A 228 1.67 0.31 30.67
N GLY A 229 2.86 0.39 30.09
CA GLY A 229 4.11 -0.08 30.68
C GLY A 229 4.22 -1.61 30.77
N TYR A 230 3.64 -2.37 29.83
CA TYR A 230 3.72 -3.83 29.76
C TYR A 230 4.82 -4.32 28.82
N ILE A 231 5.14 -3.55 27.79
CA ILE A 231 6.26 -3.83 26.89
C ILE A 231 7.14 -2.58 26.71
N SER A 232 8.36 -2.75 26.21
CA SER A 232 9.23 -1.67 25.79
C SER A 232 8.68 -0.98 24.54
N TYR A 233 9.31 0.14 24.14
CA TYR A 233 8.90 0.92 22.98
C TYR A 233 8.83 0.05 21.72
N PRO A 234 7.67 0.02 21.00
CA PRO A 234 7.46 -0.96 19.95
C PRO A 234 7.98 -0.53 18.58
N ARG A 235 8.46 0.70 18.41
CA ARG A 235 9.06 1.19 17.17
C ARG A 235 10.58 1.18 17.31
N THR A 236 11.22 0.07 17.00
CA THR A 236 12.65 -0.13 17.07
C THR A 236 13.16 -1.01 15.93
N GLU A 237 14.30 -0.64 15.39
CA GLU A 237 15.03 -1.47 14.42
C GLU A 237 16.06 -2.37 15.11
N THR A 238 16.18 -2.26 16.43
CA THR A 238 17.21 -2.94 17.22
C THR A 238 16.84 -4.40 17.47
N ASN A 239 17.81 -5.30 17.21
CA ASN A 239 17.73 -6.72 17.53
C ASN A 239 18.96 -7.20 18.34
N ILE A 240 19.51 -6.31 19.16
CA ILE A 240 20.63 -6.57 20.09
C ILE A 240 20.22 -6.06 21.45
N PHE A 241 20.22 -6.91 22.48
CA PHE A 241 20.02 -6.44 23.84
C PHE A 241 21.25 -5.69 24.36
N PRO A 242 21.05 -4.50 24.96
CA PRO A 242 22.12 -3.76 25.61
C PRO A 242 22.70 -4.57 26.80
N LYS A 243 23.99 -4.43 27.03
CA LYS A 243 24.69 -5.18 28.12
C LYS A 243 24.26 -4.75 29.51
N ASP A 244 23.80 -3.52 29.66
CA ASP A 244 23.31 -2.93 30.92
C ASP A 244 21.85 -3.28 31.25
N LEU A 245 21.13 -3.92 30.32
CA LEU A 245 19.76 -4.36 30.55
C LEU A 245 19.76 -5.67 31.38
N ASN A 246 19.13 -5.61 32.54
CA ASN A 246 19.04 -6.78 33.45
C ASN A 246 17.98 -7.79 32.95
N LEU A 247 18.37 -8.63 32.01
CA LEU A 247 17.51 -9.66 31.42
C LEU A 247 17.06 -10.70 32.46
N SER A 248 17.88 -10.99 33.47
CA SER A 248 17.52 -11.95 34.50
C SER A 248 16.33 -11.48 35.35
N MET A 249 16.25 -10.18 35.65
CA MET A 249 15.10 -9.59 36.33
C MET A 249 13.83 -9.68 35.49
N LEU A 250 13.93 -9.42 34.16
CA LEU A 250 12.80 -9.51 33.26
C LEU A 250 12.28 -10.94 33.12
N VAL A 251 13.18 -11.93 33.05
CA VAL A 251 12.81 -13.36 33.06
C VAL A 251 12.17 -13.74 34.41
N GLN A 252 12.74 -13.27 35.54
CA GLN A 252 12.19 -13.52 36.85
C GLN A 252 10.75 -13.05 37.03
N GLN A 253 10.39 -11.91 36.47
CA GLN A 253 9.01 -11.41 36.47
C GLN A 253 8.03 -12.34 35.77
N GLN A 254 8.47 -13.16 34.84
CA GLN A 254 7.63 -14.06 34.05
C GLN A 254 7.47 -15.45 34.69
N THR A 255 8.17 -15.75 35.80
CA THR A 255 8.10 -17.06 36.45
C THR A 255 6.76 -17.35 37.15
N VAL A 256 5.96 -16.33 37.39
CA VAL A 256 4.65 -16.44 38.04
C VAL A 256 3.53 -16.95 37.14
N ASP A 257 3.75 -16.98 35.81
CA ASP A 257 2.73 -17.41 34.89
C ASP A 257 2.58 -18.93 34.81
N PRO A 258 1.35 -19.48 34.81
CA PRO A 258 1.12 -20.92 34.77
C PRO A 258 1.54 -21.59 33.45
N HIS A 259 1.60 -20.85 32.34
CA HIS A 259 1.86 -21.42 30.99
C HIS A 259 3.33 -21.40 30.60
N TRP A 260 4.10 -20.41 31.05
CA TRP A 260 5.52 -20.27 30.72
C TRP A 260 6.44 -20.07 31.92
N GLY A 261 5.89 -19.94 33.11
CA GLY A 261 6.68 -19.63 34.31
C GLY A 261 7.70 -20.70 34.63
N ALA A 262 7.36 -21.98 34.52
CA ALA A 262 8.29 -23.09 34.71
C ALA A 262 9.47 -23.06 33.73
N PHE A 263 9.20 -22.68 32.46
CA PHE A 263 10.24 -22.50 31.47
C PHE A 263 11.13 -21.30 31.78
N ALA A 264 10.54 -20.18 32.21
CA ALA A 264 11.27 -18.99 32.65
C ALA A 264 12.18 -19.29 33.82
N GLN A 265 11.69 -20.04 34.85
CA GLN A 265 12.50 -20.52 35.97
C GLN A 265 13.66 -21.38 35.45
N GLY A 266 13.39 -22.31 34.55
CA GLY A 266 14.42 -23.16 33.96
C GLY A 266 15.52 -22.39 33.19
N ILE A 267 15.24 -21.20 32.63
CA ILE A 267 16.29 -20.34 32.08
C ILE A 267 17.23 -19.85 33.19
N LEU A 268 16.66 -19.40 34.32
CA LEU A 268 17.44 -18.88 35.43
C LEU A 268 18.30 -19.97 36.05
N ASP A 269 17.76 -21.18 36.25
CA ASP A 269 18.44 -22.33 36.85
C ASP A 269 19.60 -22.82 35.96
N ARG A 270 19.50 -22.67 34.64
CA ARG A 270 20.56 -23.08 33.67
C ARG A 270 21.61 -21.98 33.43
N GLY A 271 21.78 -21.05 34.35
CA GLY A 271 22.81 -20.00 34.34
C GLY A 271 22.39 -18.72 33.64
N GLY A 272 21.08 -18.44 33.64
CA GLY A 272 20.48 -17.20 33.24
C GLY A 272 20.28 -17.05 31.73
N PRO A 273 19.67 -15.92 31.31
CA PRO A 273 19.34 -15.62 29.92
C PRO A 273 20.60 -15.45 29.05
N LYS A 274 20.60 -16.11 27.89
CA LYS A 274 21.68 -16.04 26.88
C LYS A 274 21.06 -15.70 25.53
N PRO A 275 20.72 -14.42 25.26
CA PRO A 275 20.06 -14.06 24.02
C PRO A 275 20.96 -14.30 22.79
N ARG A 276 20.34 -14.72 21.69
CA ARG A 276 20.96 -14.73 20.38
C ARG A 276 20.79 -13.35 19.77
N ASN A 277 21.79 -12.49 19.92
CA ASN A 277 21.75 -11.15 19.37
C ASN A 277 21.93 -11.15 17.84
N GLY A 278 21.30 -10.20 17.17
CA GLY A 278 21.49 -9.86 15.77
C GLY A 278 22.65 -8.88 15.55
N ASN A 279 22.48 -7.99 14.59
CA ASN A 279 23.48 -6.98 14.20
C ASN A 279 22.90 -5.59 13.91
N LYS A 280 21.60 -5.38 14.15
CA LYS A 280 20.92 -4.11 13.92
C LYS A 280 20.78 -3.35 15.25
N SER A 281 21.01 -2.05 15.22
CA SER A 281 20.78 -1.13 16.34
C SER A 281 20.42 0.25 15.80
N ASP A 282 19.35 0.82 16.32
CA ASP A 282 18.97 2.22 16.12
C ASP A 282 19.65 3.15 17.14
N GLN A 283 20.41 2.59 18.08
CA GLN A 283 21.09 3.29 19.17
C GLN A 283 20.16 4.08 20.11
N ALA A 284 18.87 3.89 19.98
CA ALA A 284 17.86 4.61 20.75
C ALA A 284 17.10 3.67 21.69
N HIS A 285 16.69 2.51 21.20
CA HIS A 285 15.83 1.59 21.91
C HIS A 285 16.41 0.18 21.96
N PRO A 286 16.12 -0.60 23.04
CA PRO A 286 16.34 -2.04 23.03
C PRO A 286 15.30 -2.74 22.13
N PRO A 287 15.50 -4.04 21.83
CA PRO A 287 14.48 -4.87 21.21
C PRO A 287 13.19 -4.89 22.03
N ILE A 288 12.07 -5.16 21.37
CA ILE A 288 10.77 -5.28 22.01
C ILE A 288 10.77 -6.45 23.00
N HIS A 289 10.45 -6.17 24.26
CA HIS A 289 10.43 -7.15 25.34
C HIS A 289 9.39 -6.80 26.41
N PRO A 290 8.95 -7.76 27.22
CA PRO A 290 8.05 -7.47 28.35
C PRO A 290 8.80 -6.71 29.45
N THR A 291 8.19 -5.65 29.97
CA THR A 291 8.73 -4.82 31.08
C THR A 291 8.16 -5.19 32.42
N LYS A 292 6.99 -5.80 32.44
CA LYS A 292 6.38 -6.38 33.66
C LYS A 292 5.38 -7.46 33.29
N TYR A 293 5.09 -8.35 34.25
CA TYR A 293 4.05 -9.37 34.11
C TYR A 293 2.65 -8.79 34.23
N THR A 294 1.71 -9.34 33.47
CA THR A 294 0.27 -9.07 33.56
C THR A 294 -0.55 -10.26 33.07
N ASN A 295 -1.68 -10.51 33.74
CA ASN A 295 -2.70 -11.49 33.34
C ASN A 295 -4.08 -10.84 33.10
N ASN A 296 -4.16 -9.51 33.12
CA ASN A 296 -5.44 -8.76 33.02
C ASN A 296 -5.80 -8.34 31.60
N LEU A 297 -5.06 -8.79 30.60
CA LEU A 297 -5.31 -8.47 29.18
C LEU A 297 -6.32 -9.45 28.58
N GLN A 298 -7.03 -9.02 27.53
CA GLN A 298 -8.03 -9.84 26.85
C GLN A 298 -7.90 -9.74 25.33
N GLY A 299 -8.42 -10.75 24.62
CA GLY A 299 -8.51 -10.76 23.17
C GLY A 299 -7.14 -10.62 22.47
N ASN A 300 -7.04 -9.75 21.48
CA ASN A 300 -5.81 -9.56 20.72
C ASN A 300 -4.69 -8.91 21.55
N GLU A 301 -5.01 -8.12 22.57
CA GLU A 301 -4.00 -7.53 23.46
C GLU A 301 -3.28 -8.63 24.26
N GLN A 302 -4.02 -9.58 24.80
CA GLN A 302 -3.45 -10.75 25.49
C GLN A 302 -2.60 -11.60 24.53
N ARG A 303 -3.12 -11.89 23.34
CA ARG A 303 -2.42 -12.71 22.34
C ARG A 303 -1.10 -12.08 21.90
N LEU A 304 -1.08 -10.76 21.70
CA LEU A 304 0.13 -10.05 21.29
C LEU A 304 1.13 -9.97 22.46
N TYR A 305 0.68 -9.69 23.68
CA TYR A 305 1.53 -9.69 24.87
C TYR A 305 2.15 -11.07 25.11
N GLU A 306 1.34 -12.13 25.09
CA GLU A 306 1.81 -13.51 25.19
C GLU A 306 2.85 -13.83 24.11
N PHE A 307 2.64 -13.41 22.87
CA PHE A 307 3.60 -13.57 21.78
C PHE A 307 4.92 -12.90 22.12
N VAL A 308 4.91 -11.65 22.57
CA VAL A 308 6.12 -10.90 22.94
C VAL A 308 6.87 -11.59 24.07
N VAL A 309 6.16 -12.05 25.12
CA VAL A 309 6.76 -12.78 26.24
C VAL A 309 7.40 -14.09 25.78
N ARG A 310 6.67 -14.91 25.04
CA ARG A 310 7.17 -16.21 24.56
C ARG A 310 8.35 -16.03 23.60
N HIS A 311 8.33 -15.00 22.77
CA HIS A 311 9.43 -14.66 21.88
C HIS A 311 10.68 -14.24 22.66
N PHE A 312 10.51 -13.41 23.68
CA PHE A 312 11.58 -12.97 24.57
C PHE A 312 12.22 -14.17 25.31
N LEU A 313 11.41 -15.04 25.92
CA LEU A 313 11.90 -16.23 26.61
C LEU A 313 12.59 -17.20 25.66
N ALA A 314 12.03 -17.41 24.46
CA ALA A 314 12.65 -18.23 23.42
C ALA A 314 14.01 -17.67 22.99
N CYS A 315 14.09 -16.36 22.73
CA CYS A 315 15.33 -15.68 22.39
C CYS A 315 16.41 -15.83 23.46
N CYS A 316 16.03 -15.75 24.74
CA CYS A 316 16.92 -15.86 25.88
C CYS A 316 17.32 -17.31 26.24
N SER A 317 16.74 -18.33 25.60
CA SER A 317 16.95 -19.75 25.87
C SER A 317 18.10 -20.36 25.05
N GLN A 318 17.97 -21.61 24.67
CA GLN A 318 18.94 -22.37 23.89
C GLN A 318 18.32 -22.87 22.58
N ASP A 319 19.20 -23.12 21.57
CA ASP A 319 18.78 -23.67 20.28
C ASP A 319 18.24 -25.10 20.47
N ALA A 320 17.23 -25.47 19.69
CA ALA A 320 16.78 -26.83 19.63
C ALA A 320 17.84 -27.70 18.94
N GLN A 321 18.08 -28.89 19.48
CA GLN A 321 19.14 -29.78 19.04
C GLN A 321 18.56 -31.11 18.51
N GLY A 322 19.15 -31.60 17.44
CA GLY A 322 18.78 -32.85 16.83
C GLY A 322 19.96 -33.49 16.09
N GLN A 323 19.71 -34.62 15.53
CA GLN A 323 20.63 -35.31 14.63
C GLN A 323 19.92 -35.54 13.29
N GLU A 324 20.58 -35.17 12.21
CA GLU A 324 20.13 -35.43 10.85
C GLU A 324 20.94 -36.59 10.30
N THR A 325 20.22 -37.67 9.96
CA THR A 325 20.79 -38.83 9.29
C THR A 325 20.48 -38.71 7.80
N THR A 326 21.51 -38.79 6.98
CA THR A 326 21.38 -38.81 5.52
C THR A 326 21.80 -40.18 5.03
N VAL A 327 20.96 -40.80 4.24
CA VAL A 327 21.18 -42.10 3.58
C VAL A 327 21.25 -41.84 2.09
N GLU A 328 22.36 -42.25 1.48
CA GLU A 328 22.57 -42.19 0.04
C GLU A 328 22.55 -43.59 -0.54
N ILE A 329 21.74 -43.80 -1.56
CA ILE A 329 21.60 -45.09 -2.27
C ILE A 329 21.87 -44.94 -3.76
N ASP A 330 22.34 -46.00 -4.37
CA ASP A 330 22.53 -46.15 -5.81
C ASP A 330 21.56 -47.25 -6.34
N ILE A 331 20.91 -46.94 -7.43
CA ILE A 331 20.10 -47.91 -8.22
C ILE A 331 20.55 -47.79 -9.66
N ALA A 332 21.27 -48.80 -10.16
CA ALA A 332 21.76 -48.80 -11.55
C ALA A 332 22.54 -47.55 -11.99
N GLY A 333 23.32 -46.92 -11.08
CA GLY A 333 24.10 -45.71 -11.32
C GLY A 333 23.35 -44.41 -11.06
N GLU A 334 22.06 -44.43 -10.73
CA GLU A 334 21.31 -43.26 -10.31
C GLU A 334 21.28 -43.13 -8.78
N LEU A 335 21.53 -41.90 -8.30
CA LEU A 335 21.68 -41.62 -6.89
C LEU A 335 20.41 -41.02 -6.28
N PHE A 336 20.03 -41.55 -5.11
CA PHE A 336 18.89 -41.07 -4.34
C PHE A 336 19.29 -40.84 -2.88
N VAL A 337 18.60 -39.89 -2.23
CA VAL A 337 18.93 -39.45 -0.87
C VAL A 337 17.68 -39.39 -0.01
N ALA A 338 17.76 -39.96 1.17
CA ALA A 338 16.76 -39.78 2.21
C ALA A 338 17.35 -39.04 3.41
N HIS A 339 16.52 -38.22 4.06
CA HIS A 339 16.92 -37.52 5.28
C HIS A 339 15.98 -37.90 6.43
N GLY A 340 16.57 -38.32 7.53
CA GLY A 340 15.92 -38.51 8.82
C GLY A 340 16.30 -37.37 9.78
N LEU A 341 15.44 -37.10 10.77
CA LEU A 341 15.69 -36.12 11.82
C LEU A 341 15.22 -36.68 13.16
N MET A 342 16.15 -36.85 14.09
CA MET A 342 15.84 -37.15 15.47
C MET A 342 16.03 -35.88 16.31
N ILE A 343 15.02 -35.51 17.09
CA ILE A 343 15.08 -34.36 18.00
C ILE A 343 15.60 -34.84 19.35
N ILE A 344 16.74 -34.29 19.78
CA ILE A 344 17.36 -34.59 21.05
C ILE A 344 16.82 -33.67 22.15
N ALA A 345 16.75 -32.40 21.89
CA ALA A 345 16.27 -31.39 22.85
C ALA A 345 15.45 -30.32 22.14
N ARG A 346 14.23 -30.08 22.63
CA ARG A 346 13.33 -29.05 22.06
C ARG A 346 13.74 -27.65 22.48
N ASN A 347 14.26 -27.48 23.72
CA ASN A 347 14.71 -26.18 24.25
C ASN A 347 13.70 -25.05 24.03
N TYR A 348 14.05 -23.99 23.26
CA TYR A 348 13.16 -22.85 23.04
C TYR A 348 11.79 -23.23 22.42
N LEU A 349 11.69 -24.34 21.71
CA LEU A 349 10.44 -24.81 21.13
C LEU A 349 9.39 -25.25 22.17
N GLU A 350 9.79 -25.42 23.42
CA GLU A 350 8.86 -25.74 24.52
C GLU A 350 7.98 -24.54 24.87
N VAL A 351 8.53 -23.34 24.80
CA VAL A 351 7.81 -22.07 25.09
C VAL A 351 7.29 -21.37 23.85
N TYR A 352 7.80 -21.71 22.66
CA TYR A 352 7.54 -21.01 21.40
C TYR A 352 6.75 -21.86 20.41
N PRO A 353 5.42 -21.97 20.55
CA PRO A 353 4.57 -22.84 19.73
C PRO A 353 4.43 -22.37 18.29
N TYR A 354 4.90 -21.17 17.97
CA TYR A 354 4.83 -20.54 16.65
C TYR A 354 5.79 -21.17 15.64
N ASP A 355 6.77 -21.94 16.12
CA ASP A 355 7.72 -22.69 15.30
C ASP A 355 7.50 -24.20 15.44
N LYS A 356 7.52 -24.89 14.30
CA LYS A 356 7.39 -26.35 14.26
C LYS A 356 8.72 -26.98 13.84
N TRP A 357 9.13 -28.01 14.54
CA TRP A 357 10.25 -28.86 14.20
C TRP A 357 9.86 -30.30 14.47
N ASN A 358 9.55 -31.04 13.41
CA ASN A 358 9.04 -32.40 13.53
C ASN A 358 10.17 -33.38 13.27
N ALA A 359 10.24 -34.40 14.09
CA ALA A 359 11.10 -35.56 13.83
C ALA A 359 10.63 -36.24 12.53
N LYS A 360 11.58 -36.79 11.79
CA LYS A 360 11.36 -37.68 10.65
C LYS A 360 12.17 -38.94 10.90
N ILE A 361 11.49 -39.97 11.35
CA ILE A 361 12.09 -41.26 11.60
C ILE A 361 12.30 -41.92 10.26
N ILE A 362 13.47 -42.51 10.04
CA ILE A 362 13.81 -43.34 8.91
C ILE A 362 14.33 -44.69 9.44
N PRO A 363 14.14 -45.79 8.72
CA PRO A 363 14.74 -47.09 9.07
C PRO A 363 16.24 -47.01 9.17
N VAL A 364 16.82 -48.02 9.85
CA VAL A 364 18.28 -48.14 9.98
C VAL A 364 18.85 -48.77 8.70
N TYR A 365 19.76 -48.03 8.07
CA TYR A 365 20.49 -48.52 6.87
C TYR A 365 21.97 -48.68 7.23
N GLU A 366 22.59 -49.73 6.65
CA GLU A 366 24.00 -50.02 6.77
C GLU A 366 24.69 -49.85 5.43
N ARG A 367 25.88 -49.25 5.42
CA ARG A 367 26.68 -49.06 4.21
C ARG A 367 26.99 -50.37 3.54
N GLY A 368 26.80 -50.43 2.23
CA GLY A 368 27.04 -51.61 1.39
C GLY A 368 25.87 -52.63 1.40
N LYS A 369 24.86 -52.43 2.25
CA LYS A 369 23.67 -53.28 2.27
C LYS A 369 22.82 -53.02 1.02
N LYS A 370 22.29 -54.12 0.45
CA LYS A 370 21.37 -54.09 -0.70
C LYS A 370 19.97 -54.37 -0.23
N PHE A 371 18.99 -53.71 -0.86
CA PHE A 371 17.57 -53.97 -0.62
C PHE A 371 16.76 -53.73 -1.88
N GLN A 372 15.58 -54.31 -1.94
CA GLN A 372 14.63 -54.06 -2.99
C GLN A 372 13.74 -52.87 -2.60
N PRO A 373 13.69 -51.77 -3.36
CA PRO A 373 12.71 -50.71 -3.14
C PRO A 373 11.28 -51.26 -3.23
N THR A 374 10.39 -50.65 -2.44
CA THR A 374 8.97 -51.01 -2.50
C THR A 374 8.33 -50.48 -3.80
N THR A 375 8.68 -49.22 -4.15
CA THR A 375 8.27 -48.65 -5.44
C THR A 375 9.40 -47.84 -6.06
N ILE A 376 9.51 -47.91 -7.39
CA ILE A 376 10.27 -47.00 -8.22
C ILE A 376 9.29 -46.48 -9.26
N GLU A 377 9.03 -45.18 -9.24
CA GLU A 377 8.01 -44.55 -10.07
C GLU A 377 8.57 -43.32 -10.78
N MET A 378 8.30 -43.23 -12.08
CA MET A 378 8.49 -41.98 -12.79
C MET A 378 7.23 -41.13 -12.59
N VAL A 379 7.36 -39.96 -11.95
CA VAL A 379 6.26 -39.04 -11.71
C VAL A 379 6.51 -37.72 -12.42
N ASP A 380 5.46 -37.15 -12.96
CA ASP A 380 5.45 -35.82 -13.54
C ASP A 380 5.01 -34.77 -12.52
N GLY A 381 5.32 -33.55 -12.82
CA GLY A 381 4.89 -32.39 -12.07
C GLY A 381 5.02 -31.13 -12.93
N GLU A 382 4.41 -30.08 -12.49
CA GLU A 382 4.42 -28.81 -13.19
C GLU A 382 5.06 -27.73 -12.33
N THR A 383 5.81 -26.85 -12.97
CA THR A 383 6.29 -25.64 -12.29
C THR A 383 5.11 -24.72 -11.98
N SER A 384 5.11 -24.06 -10.85
CA SER A 384 4.03 -23.15 -10.45
C SER A 384 4.52 -21.71 -10.35
N PRO A 385 3.67 -20.73 -10.67
CA PRO A 385 4.02 -19.33 -10.50
C PRO A 385 4.25 -18.99 -9.01
N PRO A 386 4.99 -17.90 -8.73
CA PRO A 386 5.10 -17.41 -7.36
C PRO A 386 3.71 -17.04 -6.82
N GLN A 387 3.48 -17.26 -5.54
CA GLN A 387 2.19 -16.90 -4.93
C GLN A 387 2.08 -15.38 -4.76
N LEU A 388 0.83 -14.87 -4.74
CA LEU A 388 0.54 -13.48 -4.36
C LEU A 388 1.13 -13.18 -2.98
N LEU A 389 1.51 -11.91 -2.76
CA LEU A 389 2.15 -11.47 -1.51
C LEU A 389 1.17 -11.55 -0.35
N THR A 390 1.61 -12.10 0.76
CA THR A 390 0.99 -11.87 2.07
C THR A 390 1.47 -10.54 2.64
N GLU A 391 0.81 -10.03 3.68
CA GLU A 391 1.26 -8.82 4.37
C GLU A 391 2.70 -8.96 4.90
N ALA A 392 3.04 -10.12 5.47
CA ALA A 392 4.40 -10.40 5.92
C ALA A 392 5.44 -10.40 4.78
N ASP A 393 5.07 -10.89 3.59
CA ASP A 393 5.95 -10.87 2.41
C ASP A 393 6.15 -9.43 1.91
N LEU A 394 5.08 -8.63 1.91
CA LEU A 394 5.14 -7.22 1.51
C LEU A 394 6.01 -6.40 2.48
N ILE A 395 5.83 -6.57 3.78
CA ILE A 395 6.68 -5.94 4.81
C ILE A 395 8.15 -6.35 4.63
N ALA A 396 8.42 -7.64 4.36
CA ALA A 396 9.79 -8.11 4.11
C ALA A 396 10.42 -7.49 2.86
N LEU A 397 9.63 -7.23 1.80
CA LEU A 397 10.10 -6.52 0.61
C LEU A 397 10.36 -5.04 0.90
N MET A 398 9.47 -4.39 1.63
CA MET A 398 9.65 -3.00 2.05
C MET A 398 10.92 -2.83 2.89
N GLU A 399 11.13 -3.68 3.89
CA GLU A 399 12.36 -3.72 4.72
C GLU A 399 13.61 -3.92 3.85
N LYS A 400 13.59 -4.92 2.99
CA LYS A 400 14.72 -5.26 2.10
C LYS A 400 15.16 -4.07 1.23
N HIS A 401 14.22 -3.25 0.82
CA HIS A 401 14.43 -2.11 -0.08
C HIS A 401 14.44 -0.75 0.64
N GLY A 402 14.43 -0.73 1.97
CA GLY A 402 14.50 0.50 2.75
C GLY A 402 13.28 1.42 2.61
N ILE A 403 12.09 0.84 2.45
CA ILE A 403 10.82 1.56 2.40
C ILE A 403 10.09 1.40 3.72
N GLY A 404 9.59 2.49 4.32
CA GLY A 404 8.86 2.46 5.60
C GLY A 404 9.79 2.45 6.82
N THR A 405 10.85 3.24 6.78
CA THR A 405 11.73 3.50 7.94
C THR A 405 10.92 4.02 9.14
N ASP A 406 11.50 3.92 10.32
CA ASP A 406 10.85 4.29 11.59
C ASP A 406 9.51 3.54 11.84
N ALA A 407 9.44 2.28 11.35
CA ALA A 407 8.32 1.37 11.56
C ALA A 407 6.97 1.87 10.98
N THR A 408 6.98 2.49 9.81
CA THR A 408 5.78 3.02 9.13
C THR A 408 5.19 2.07 8.07
N HIS A 409 5.67 0.82 7.99
CA HIS A 409 5.20 -0.19 7.02
C HIS A 409 3.69 -0.40 7.05
N ALA A 410 3.14 -0.57 8.26
CA ALA A 410 1.71 -0.76 8.50
C ALA A 410 0.85 0.37 7.93
N GLU A 411 1.31 1.61 8.02
CA GLU A 411 0.57 2.80 7.57
C GLU A 411 0.54 2.89 6.05
N HIS A 412 1.65 2.59 5.39
CA HIS A 412 1.72 2.57 3.92
C HIS A 412 0.86 1.46 3.33
N ILE A 413 0.89 0.26 3.93
CA ILE A 413 0.05 -0.87 3.53
C ILE A 413 -1.43 -0.52 3.70
N GLU A 414 -1.82 0.06 4.83
CA GLU A 414 -3.20 0.47 5.05
C GLU A 414 -3.64 1.58 4.09
N THR A 415 -2.72 2.47 3.72
CA THR A 415 -3.02 3.54 2.76
C THR A 415 -3.36 2.97 1.38
N ILE A 416 -2.57 2.04 0.83
CA ILE A 416 -2.87 1.45 -0.48
C ILE A 416 -4.17 0.63 -0.47
N LYS A 417 -4.54 0.03 0.66
CA LYS A 417 -5.83 -0.64 0.86
C LYS A 417 -6.99 0.36 0.90
N SER A 418 -6.89 1.39 1.75
CA SER A 418 -7.93 2.40 1.93
C SER A 418 -8.20 3.23 0.66
N ARG A 419 -7.20 3.35 -0.22
CA ARG A 419 -7.31 4.00 -1.54
C ARG A 419 -7.80 3.06 -2.63
N MET A 420 -8.10 1.81 -2.30
CA MET A 420 -8.54 0.78 -3.26
C MET A 420 -7.53 0.53 -4.39
N TYR A 421 -6.24 0.78 -4.14
CA TYR A 421 -5.17 0.43 -5.08
C TYR A 421 -4.89 -1.06 -5.05
N VAL A 422 -5.18 -1.70 -3.93
CA VAL A 422 -5.10 -3.15 -3.74
C VAL A 422 -6.32 -3.66 -2.98
N GLY A 423 -6.73 -4.89 -3.30
CA GLY A 423 -7.68 -5.69 -2.53
C GLY A 423 -6.97 -6.84 -1.82
N LEU A 424 -7.74 -7.62 -1.06
CA LEU A 424 -7.29 -8.85 -0.43
C LEU A 424 -8.11 -10.03 -0.94
N THR A 425 -7.43 -11.12 -1.21
CA THR A 425 -8.07 -12.42 -1.47
C THR A 425 -8.62 -13.02 -0.16
N PRO A 426 -9.49 -14.04 -0.21
CA PRO A 426 -10.00 -14.71 1.01
C PRO A 426 -8.88 -15.25 1.91
N ASP A 427 -7.75 -15.68 1.34
CA ASP A 427 -6.55 -16.14 2.05
C ASP A 427 -5.59 -15.01 2.46
N GLN A 428 -6.08 -13.76 2.46
CA GLN A 428 -5.38 -12.55 2.93
C GLN A 428 -4.10 -12.24 2.14
N ARG A 429 -4.13 -12.44 0.81
CA ARG A 429 -3.05 -12.05 -0.09
C ARG A 429 -3.44 -10.81 -0.87
N PHE A 430 -2.46 -9.97 -1.18
CA PHE A 430 -2.67 -8.74 -1.93
C PHE A 430 -2.93 -9.03 -3.41
N LEU A 431 -4.03 -8.46 -3.90
CA LEU A 431 -4.38 -8.42 -5.31
C LEU A 431 -4.41 -6.95 -5.75
N PRO A 432 -3.69 -6.55 -6.81
CA PRO A 432 -3.77 -5.17 -7.28
C PRO A 432 -5.17 -4.89 -7.84
N GLY A 433 -5.73 -3.72 -7.49
CA GLY A 433 -6.96 -3.22 -8.08
C GLY A 433 -6.71 -2.57 -9.45
N GLU A 434 -7.76 -2.39 -10.23
CA GLU A 434 -7.70 -1.76 -11.56
C GLU A 434 -7.02 -0.38 -11.53
N LEU A 435 -7.38 0.46 -10.58
CA LEU A 435 -6.76 1.76 -10.38
C LEU A 435 -5.26 1.62 -10.01
N GLY A 436 -4.92 0.66 -9.16
CA GLY A 436 -3.52 0.41 -8.76
C GLY A 436 -2.67 -0.07 -9.93
N MET A 437 -3.20 -0.99 -10.76
CA MET A 437 -2.52 -1.46 -11.98
C MET A 437 -2.29 -0.31 -12.95
N GLY A 438 -3.34 0.44 -13.28
CA GLY A 438 -3.27 1.53 -14.25
C GLY A 438 -2.34 2.66 -13.81
N LEU A 439 -2.29 2.98 -12.51
CA LEU A 439 -1.36 3.98 -11.97
C LEU A 439 0.10 3.55 -12.15
N VAL A 440 0.45 2.33 -11.76
CA VAL A 440 1.82 1.81 -11.90
C VAL A 440 2.22 1.73 -13.37
N GLU A 441 1.38 1.16 -14.22
CA GLU A 441 1.65 1.04 -15.67
C GLU A 441 1.75 2.38 -16.37
N GLY A 442 0.91 3.34 -15.98
CA GLY A 442 0.94 4.68 -16.50
C GLY A 442 2.28 5.37 -16.23
N TYR A 443 2.75 5.36 -14.99
CA TYR A 443 4.05 5.94 -14.64
C TYR A 443 5.22 5.17 -15.24
N ASP A 444 5.19 3.85 -15.25
CA ASP A 444 6.23 3.03 -15.88
C ASP A 444 6.33 3.33 -17.41
N SER A 445 5.19 3.52 -18.09
CA SER A 445 5.14 3.86 -19.52
C SER A 445 5.73 5.24 -19.84
N MET A 446 5.71 6.17 -18.87
CA MET A 446 6.35 7.47 -19.00
C MET A 446 7.87 7.38 -18.93
N GLY A 447 8.42 6.24 -18.49
CA GLY A 447 9.84 6.03 -18.27
C GLY A 447 10.29 6.45 -16.86
N TYR A 448 9.35 6.61 -15.93
CA TYR A 448 9.65 6.91 -14.53
C TYR A 448 9.33 5.72 -13.66
N GLU A 449 10.34 5.27 -12.97
CA GLU A 449 10.24 4.17 -12.02
C GLU A 449 9.75 4.65 -10.65
N MET A 450 8.64 5.44 -10.64
CA MET A 450 8.06 5.96 -9.39
C MET A 450 7.47 4.87 -8.51
N SER A 451 7.13 3.73 -9.10
CA SER A 451 6.71 2.52 -8.40
C SER A 451 7.88 1.71 -7.82
N LYS A 452 9.13 2.09 -8.14
CA LYS A 452 10.34 1.44 -7.63
C LYS A 452 10.82 2.09 -6.33
N PRO A 453 11.52 1.32 -5.48
CA PRO A 453 11.97 1.81 -4.17
C PRO A 453 13.18 2.75 -4.23
N ASP A 454 13.96 2.72 -5.32
CA ASP A 454 15.32 3.28 -5.38
C ASP A 454 15.38 4.76 -5.01
N LEU A 455 14.46 5.56 -5.54
CA LEU A 455 14.42 7.00 -5.29
C LEU A 455 14.17 7.33 -3.80
N ARG A 456 13.29 6.58 -3.16
CA ARG A 456 12.99 6.74 -1.73
C ARG A 456 14.11 6.18 -0.86
N ALA A 457 14.64 5.02 -1.18
CA ALA A 457 15.75 4.40 -0.45
C ALA A 457 16.99 5.29 -0.47
N GLU A 458 17.30 5.93 -1.62
CA GLU A 458 18.38 6.91 -1.73
C GLU A 458 18.14 8.12 -0.81
N LEU A 459 16.90 8.63 -0.74
CA LEU A 459 16.54 9.72 0.17
C LEU A 459 16.77 9.32 1.64
N GLU A 460 16.28 8.15 2.07
CA GLU A 460 16.45 7.65 3.44
C GLU A 460 17.93 7.51 3.81
N ALA A 461 18.76 7.01 2.89
CA ALA A 461 20.21 6.94 3.10
C ALA A 461 20.82 8.33 3.30
N ASN A 462 20.36 9.34 2.56
CA ASN A 462 20.82 10.72 2.73
C ASN A 462 20.33 11.36 4.03
N LEU A 463 19.09 11.08 4.45
CA LEU A 463 18.56 11.54 5.74
C LEU A 463 19.37 10.98 6.92
N LYS A 464 19.79 9.72 6.83
CA LYS A 464 20.70 9.11 7.81
C LYS A 464 22.03 9.86 7.89
N LEU A 465 22.59 10.32 6.75
CA LEU A 465 23.82 11.12 6.74
C LEU A 465 23.60 12.52 7.34
N VAL A 466 22.37 13.07 7.28
CA VAL A 466 22.01 14.32 7.98
C VAL A 466 22.00 14.07 9.49
N CYS A 467 21.37 12.99 9.98
CA CYS A 467 21.41 12.63 11.40
C CYS A 467 22.84 12.46 11.92
N GLU A 468 23.73 11.88 11.12
CA GLU A 468 25.14 11.72 11.46
C GLU A 468 25.95 13.06 11.36
N GLY A 469 25.34 14.13 10.85
CA GLY A 469 26.00 15.43 10.62
C GLY A 469 27.02 15.42 9.48
N ARG A 470 26.96 14.42 8.59
CA ARG A 470 27.82 14.25 7.41
C ARG A 470 27.28 14.95 6.17
N LYS A 471 25.99 15.30 6.15
CA LYS A 471 25.35 16.11 5.11
C LYS A 471 24.56 17.25 5.71
N ASP A 472 24.55 18.38 5.01
CA ASP A 472 23.72 19.54 5.37
C ASP A 472 22.28 19.36 4.92
N LYS A 473 21.32 19.71 5.79
CA LYS A 473 19.88 19.57 5.54
C LYS A 473 19.38 20.35 4.32
N PHE A 474 19.87 21.59 4.13
CA PHE A 474 19.44 22.44 3.01
C PHE A 474 19.90 21.91 1.67
N SER A 475 21.13 21.38 1.63
CA SER A 475 21.68 20.73 0.43
C SER A 475 20.86 19.51 0.02
N VAL A 476 20.51 18.65 0.98
CA VAL A 476 19.66 17.45 0.73
C VAL A 476 18.27 17.89 0.28
N LEU A 477 17.64 18.81 1.00
CA LEU A 477 16.31 19.32 0.64
C LEU A 477 16.29 19.88 -0.79
N GLN A 478 17.23 20.76 -1.12
CA GLN A 478 17.30 21.38 -2.44
C GLN A 478 17.55 20.37 -3.56
N GLN A 479 18.44 19.40 -3.35
CA GLN A 479 18.73 18.33 -4.29
C GLN A 479 17.45 17.54 -4.64
N TYR A 480 16.70 17.10 -3.61
CA TYR A 480 15.52 16.28 -3.84
C TYR A 480 14.31 17.09 -4.33
N VAL A 481 14.14 18.32 -3.89
CA VAL A 481 13.12 19.22 -4.46
C VAL A 481 13.37 19.40 -5.96
N GLN A 482 14.60 19.60 -6.40
CA GLN A 482 14.94 19.75 -7.83
C GLN A 482 14.70 18.42 -8.60
N LYS A 483 15.11 17.29 -8.03
CA LYS A 483 14.94 15.96 -8.62
C LYS A 483 13.45 15.64 -8.83
N TYR A 484 12.63 15.79 -7.79
CA TYR A 484 11.18 15.54 -7.88
C TYR A 484 10.44 16.58 -8.72
N LYS A 485 10.90 17.82 -8.75
CA LYS A 485 10.35 18.85 -9.65
C LYS A 485 10.53 18.46 -11.11
N GLN A 486 11.71 17.95 -11.48
CA GLN A 486 11.98 17.47 -12.83
C GLN A 486 11.04 16.30 -13.19
N VAL A 487 10.94 15.29 -12.29
CA VAL A 487 10.04 14.14 -12.46
C VAL A 487 8.59 14.61 -12.62
N PHE A 488 8.15 15.59 -11.83
CA PHE A 488 6.80 16.14 -11.91
C PHE A 488 6.51 16.83 -13.24
N ILE A 489 7.43 17.69 -13.73
CA ILE A 489 7.26 18.39 -15.01
C ILE A 489 7.11 17.38 -16.15
N GLU A 490 7.96 16.35 -16.16
CA GLU A 490 7.90 15.33 -17.19
C GLU A 490 6.65 14.44 -17.07
N ALA A 491 6.20 14.12 -15.85
CA ALA A 491 4.96 13.40 -15.63
C ALA A 491 3.75 14.18 -16.16
N VAL A 492 3.71 15.49 -15.95
CA VAL A 492 2.67 16.37 -16.52
C VAL A 492 2.73 16.36 -18.04
N THR A 493 3.93 16.50 -18.62
CA THR A 493 4.11 16.52 -20.10
C THR A 493 3.68 15.20 -20.75
N LYS A 494 3.93 14.07 -20.08
CA LYS A 494 3.59 12.73 -20.59
C LYS A 494 2.25 12.19 -20.03
N ALA A 495 1.42 13.06 -19.47
CA ALA A 495 0.21 12.65 -18.73
C ALA A 495 -0.78 11.80 -19.55
N LYS A 496 -0.84 11.96 -20.88
CA LYS A 496 -1.66 11.11 -21.76
C LYS A 496 -1.36 9.61 -21.63
N LYS A 497 -0.12 9.25 -21.35
CA LYS A 497 0.25 7.85 -21.11
C LYS A 497 -0.40 7.27 -19.86
N LEU A 498 -0.59 8.11 -18.83
CA LEU A 498 -1.32 7.71 -17.62
C LEU A 498 -2.80 7.47 -17.94
N ASP A 499 -3.40 8.36 -18.74
CA ASP A 499 -4.80 8.23 -19.15
C ASP A 499 -5.01 6.97 -19.98
N GLU A 500 -4.14 6.73 -20.97
CA GLU A 500 -4.15 5.54 -21.84
C GLU A 500 -4.01 4.24 -21.02
N ALA A 501 -3.07 4.18 -20.07
CA ALA A 501 -2.90 3.03 -19.21
C ALA A 501 -4.14 2.75 -18.35
N LEU A 502 -4.75 3.80 -17.79
CA LEU A 502 -5.96 3.66 -16.98
C LEU A 502 -7.19 3.32 -17.82
N SER A 503 -7.28 3.75 -19.06
CA SER A 503 -8.42 3.43 -19.92
C SER A 503 -8.56 1.93 -20.20
N HIS A 504 -7.47 1.18 -20.14
CA HIS A 504 -7.50 -0.29 -20.25
C HIS A 504 -8.28 -0.96 -19.11
N TYR A 505 -8.36 -0.32 -17.97
CA TYR A 505 -8.98 -0.83 -16.75
C TYR A 505 -10.33 -0.14 -16.44
N LEU A 506 -10.41 1.18 -16.63
CA LEU A 506 -11.56 1.98 -16.22
C LEU A 506 -12.57 2.27 -17.36
N GLY A 507 -12.24 1.90 -18.61
CA GLY A 507 -13.09 2.08 -19.77
C GLY A 507 -12.88 3.40 -20.51
N GLU A 508 -13.93 3.91 -21.16
CA GLU A 508 -13.83 5.06 -22.07
C GLU A 508 -13.39 6.34 -21.38
N MET A 509 -12.44 7.01 -22.00
CA MET A 509 -11.93 8.32 -21.57
C MET A 509 -12.82 9.45 -22.10
N THR A 510 -13.07 10.42 -21.25
CA THR A 510 -13.62 11.71 -21.73
C THR A 510 -12.47 12.50 -22.38
N GLU A 511 -12.61 12.83 -23.66
CA GLU A 511 -11.62 13.66 -24.32
C GLU A 511 -11.56 15.05 -23.69
N ILE A 512 -10.39 15.45 -23.25
CA ILE A 512 -10.14 16.83 -22.82
C ILE A 512 -9.85 17.64 -24.09
N THR A 513 -10.68 18.63 -24.37
CA THR A 513 -10.42 19.56 -25.46
C THR A 513 -9.11 20.33 -25.22
N GLN A 514 -8.36 20.62 -26.30
CA GLN A 514 -7.07 21.35 -26.20
C GLN A 514 -7.17 22.68 -25.44
N SER A 515 -8.33 23.33 -25.44
CA SER A 515 -8.61 24.54 -24.65
C SER A 515 -8.65 24.28 -23.14
N GLU A 516 -8.98 23.05 -22.72
CA GLU A 516 -9.05 22.67 -21.31
C GLU A 516 -7.71 22.12 -20.78
N GLU A 517 -6.90 21.52 -21.65
CA GLU A 517 -5.52 21.14 -21.34
C GLU A 517 -4.66 22.38 -21.04
N PHE A 518 -4.90 23.47 -21.79
CA PHE A 518 -4.25 24.76 -21.59
C PHE A 518 -4.63 25.44 -20.26
N LEU A 519 -5.81 25.16 -19.70
CA LEU A 519 -6.23 25.67 -18.37
C LEU A 519 -5.56 24.92 -17.20
N MET A 520 -4.96 23.75 -17.44
CA MET A 520 -4.13 23.05 -16.45
C MET A 520 -2.65 23.44 -16.52
N GLU A 521 -2.19 23.89 -17.69
CA GLU A 521 -0.84 24.42 -17.88
C GLU A 521 -0.84 25.91 -17.56
N THR A 522 -0.17 26.28 -16.51
CA THR A 522 0.23 27.63 -16.14
C THR A 522 -0.90 28.68 -16.05
N SER A 523 -1.23 29.09 -14.87
CA SER A 523 -1.87 30.39 -14.64
C SER A 523 -0.88 31.50 -15.03
N GLU A 524 -0.81 31.80 -16.33
CA GLU A 524 0.00 32.89 -16.85
C GLU A 524 -0.38 34.21 -16.17
N PRO A 525 0.61 35.02 -15.80
CA PRO A 525 0.34 36.30 -15.18
C PRO A 525 -0.38 37.23 -16.16
N VAL A 526 -1.50 37.79 -15.70
CA VAL A 526 -2.27 38.78 -16.46
C VAL A 526 -1.77 40.19 -16.19
N ARG A 527 -1.42 40.47 -14.93
CA ARG A 527 -0.89 41.80 -14.53
C ARG A 527 -0.14 41.70 -13.19
N LYS A 528 0.64 42.72 -12.88
CA LYS A 528 1.21 42.87 -11.53
C LYS A 528 0.15 43.31 -10.53
N CYS A 529 0.20 42.77 -9.32
CA CYS A 529 -0.71 43.17 -8.24
C CYS A 529 -0.44 44.61 -7.79
N PRO A 530 -1.48 45.45 -7.74
CA PRO A 530 -1.29 46.86 -7.34
C PRO A 530 -0.93 47.03 -5.86
N GLN A 531 -1.13 46.03 -5.01
CA GLN A 531 -0.82 46.10 -3.59
C GLN A 531 0.57 45.57 -3.25
N CYS A 532 1.04 44.49 -3.84
CA CYS A 532 2.29 43.83 -3.45
C CYS A 532 3.29 43.60 -4.62
N GLY A 533 2.96 44.02 -5.83
CA GLY A 533 3.84 43.90 -7.00
C GLY A 533 4.00 42.47 -7.55
N ARG A 534 3.49 41.41 -6.88
CA ARG A 534 3.52 40.05 -7.38
C ARG A 534 2.53 39.86 -8.53
N ASP A 535 2.63 38.74 -9.21
CA ASP A 535 1.75 38.44 -10.33
C ASP A 535 0.30 38.15 -9.88
N MET A 536 -0.66 38.60 -10.72
CA MET A 536 -2.05 38.21 -10.59
C MET A 536 -2.42 37.26 -11.73
N VAL A 537 -3.05 36.15 -11.36
CA VAL A 537 -3.39 35.01 -12.24
C VAL A 537 -4.88 34.76 -12.26
N LEU A 538 -5.40 34.34 -13.41
CA LEU A 538 -6.80 34.01 -13.61
C LEU A 538 -7.10 32.65 -12.95
N LYS A 539 -8.18 32.55 -12.15
CA LYS A 539 -8.63 31.32 -11.50
C LYS A 539 -10.14 31.13 -11.66
N PRO A 540 -10.60 29.88 -11.80
CA PRO A 540 -12.04 29.58 -11.75
C PRO A 540 -12.57 29.65 -10.31
N LYS A 541 -13.84 30.02 -10.12
CA LYS A 541 -14.59 29.95 -8.87
C LYS A 541 -15.13 28.54 -8.64
N LYS A 542 -15.35 28.13 -7.39
CA LYS A 542 -15.95 26.84 -7.05
C LYS A 542 -17.39 26.65 -7.57
N ASP A 543 -18.11 27.74 -7.65
CA ASP A 543 -19.53 27.78 -8.05
C ASP A 543 -19.71 28.13 -9.53
N GLY A 544 -18.65 28.04 -10.32
CA GLY A 544 -18.63 28.53 -11.71
C GLY A 544 -18.22 30.00 -11.81
N GLY A 545 -17.73 30.41 -12.99
CA GLY A 545 -17.19 31.75 -13.23
C GLY A 545 -15.72 31.89 -12.89
N PHE A 546 -15.16 33.13 -12.95
CA PHE A 546 -13.73 33.39 -12.89
C PHE A 546 -13.40 34.58 -11.96
N TYR A 547 -12.16 34.63 -11.48
CA TYR A 547 -11.59 35.74 -10.75
C TYR A 547 -10.08 35.82 -10.96
N LEU A 548 -9.51 37.00 -10.81
CA LEU A 548 -8.07 37.18 -10.75
C LEU A 548 -7.61 37.20 -9.30
N SER A 549 -6.59 36.43 -9.00
CA SER A 549 -6.00 36.33 -7.64
C SER A 549 -4.53 36.69 -7.66
N CYS A 550 -4.08 37.41 -6.63
CA CYS A 550 -2.66 37.63 -6.41
C CYS A 550 -1.95 36.35 -6.00
N THR A 551 -0.78 36.04 -6.58
CA THR A 551 0.06 34.92 -6.20
C THR A 551 0.68 35.06 -4.80
N GLY A 552 0.54 36.25 -4.19
CA GLY A 552 0.97 36.53 -2.81
C GLY A 552 -0.04 36.11 -1.74
N TYR A 553 -1.18 35.48 -2.10
CA TYR A 553 -2.12 34.97 -1.10
C TYR A 553 -1.45 33.84 -0.26
N PRO A 554 -1.67 33.77 1.08
CA PRO A 554 -2.61 34.55 1.89
C PRO A 554 -2.07 35.93 2.41
N SER A 555 -0.78 36.23 2.22
CA SER A 555 -0.18 37.49 2.68
C SER A 555 -0.76 38.72 1.95
N CYS A 556 -1.07 38.60 0.67
CA CYS A 556 -1.78 39.60 -0.11
C CYS A 556 -3.13 39.07 -0.55
N LYS A 557 -4.22 39.66 -0.09
CA LYS A 557 -5.60 39.25 -0.40
C LYS A 557 -6.19 39.98 -1.62
N SER A 558 -5.38 40.64 -2.44
CA SER A 558 -5.84 41.31 -3.63
C SER A 558 -6.44 40.34 -4.66
N ALA A 559 -7.70 40.52 -5.01
CA ALA A 559 -8.43 39.73 -6.01
C ALA A 559 -9.42 40.60 -6.77
N VAL A 560 -9.69 40.23 -8.04
CA VAL A 560 -10.72 40.84 -8.88
C VAL A 560 -11.73 39.77 -9.23
N TRP A 561 -12.94 39.94 -8.73
CA TRP A 561 -14.04 39.00 -8.96
C TRP A 561 -14.85 39.40 -10.16
N PHE A 562 -15.04 38.48 -11.10
CA PHE A 562 -15.90 38.73 -12.25
C PHE A 562 -17.36 38.35 -11.92
N PRO A 563 -18.35 39.12 -12.40
CA PRO A 563 -19.76 38.86 -12.16
C PRO A 563 -20.23 37.61 -12.91
N ASP A 564 -21.39 37.07 -12.52
CA ASP A 564 -22.00 35.87 -13.10
C ASP A 564 -22.52 36.06 -14.54
N SER A 565 -22.50 37.29 -15.05
CA SER A 565 -22.71 37.60 -16.45
C SER A 565 -21.57 37.16 -17.37
N VAL A 566 -20.39 36.85 -16.81
CA VAL A 566 -19.20 36.38 -17.52
C VAL A 566 -19.20 34.87 -17.55
N LEU A 567 -19.45 34.26 -18.71
CA LEU A 567 -19.45 32.82 -18.92
C LEU A 567 -18.05 32.25 -19.13
N GLY A 568 -17.13 33.04 -19.67
CA GLY A 568 -15.76 32.61 -19.96
C GLY A 568 -14.80 33.79 -19.98
N VAL A 569 -13.56 33.54 -19.51
CA VAL A 569 -12.48 34.50 -19.58
C VAL A 569 -11.20 33.74 -19.94
N SER A 570 -10.51 34.27 -20.96
CA SER A 570 -9.16 33.79 -21.32
C SER A 570 -8.22 34.98 -21.47
N LYS A 571 -6.93 34.75 -21.31
CA LYS A 571 -5.89 35.73 -21.58
C LYS A 571 -5.78 35.95 -23.09
N ASP A 572 -5.65 37.18 -23.50
CA ASP A 572 -5.36 37.57 -24.88
C ASP A 572 -3.86 37.86 -24.99
N GLU A 573 -3.27 37.61 -26.14
CA GLU A 573 -1.84 37.82 -26.38
C GLU A 573 -1.47 39.32 -26.40
N SER A 574 -2.44 40.19 -26.63
CA SER A 574 -2.24 41.62 -26.71
C SER A 574 -2.05 42.26 -25.31
N VAL A 575 -1.11 43.19 -25.24
CA VAL A 575 -0.83 43.98 -24.03
C VAL A 575 -1.50 45.33 -24.17
N CYS A 576 -2.08 45.83 -23.11
CA CYS A 576 -2.71 47.14 -23.09
C CYS A 576 -1.68 48.26 -23.33
N PRO A 577 -1.82 49.11 -24.36
CA PRO A 577 -0.88 50.15 -24.64
C PRO A 577 -0.96 51.33 -23.66
N THR A 578 -2.07 51.47 -22.93
CA THR A 578 -2.36 52.59 -22.04
C THR A 578 -1.84 52.33 -20.64
N CYS A 579 -1.75 51.05 -20.18
CA CYS A 579 -1.32 50.73 -18.82
C CYS A 579 0.19 50.64 -18.71
N LYS A 580 0.86 51.72 -18.31
CA LYS A 580 2.30 51.81 -18.08
C LYS A 580 2.54 52.18 -16.61
N PRO A 581 3.67 51.78 -15.93
CA PRO A 581 4.84 51.08 -16.45
C PRO A 581 4.74 49.57 -16.47
N HIS A 582 3.73 49.00 -15.84
CA HIS A 582 3.60 47.53 -15.76
C HIS A 582 2.64 47.01 -16.83
N PRO A 583 3.08 46.10 -17.68
CA PRO A 583 2.24 45.53 -18.74
C PRO A 583 1.01 44.83 -18.16
N VAL A 584 -0.16 45.12 -18.69
CA VAL A 584 -1.42 44.44 -18.41
C VAL A 584 -1.87 43.73 -19.67
N HIS A 585 -1.91 42.39 -19.63
CA HIS A 585 -2.46 41.60 -20.73
C HIS A 585 -3.96 41.83 -20.79
N ARG A 586 -4.49 41.92 -22.01
CA ARG A 586 -5.91 41.99 -22.21
C ARG A 586 -6.54 40.64 -21.95
N LEU A 587 -7.81 40.66 -21.58
CA LEU A 587 -8.62 39.47 -21.39
C LEU A 587 -9.75 39.43 -22.40
N LYS A 588 -9.98 38.26 -22.98
CA LYS A 588 -11.12 37.97 -23.82
C LYS A 588 -12.26 37.46 -22.94
N PHE A 589 -13.32 38.22 -22.84
CA PHE A 589 -14.52 37.92 -22.06
C PHE A 589 -15.60 37.33 -22.97
N LYS A 590 -16.31 36.32 -22.49
CA LYS A 590 -17.53 35.80 -23.10
C LYS A 590 -18.71 36.04 -22.15
N PHE A 591 -19.65 36.86 -22.58
CA PHE A 591 -20.79 37.27 -21.78
C PHE A 591 -22.04 36.42 -22.04
N LYS A 592 -22.88 36.30 -21.03
CA LYS A 592 -24.19 35.67 -21.16
C LYS A 592 -25.13 36.52 -22.00
N ARG A 593 -25.87 35.90 -22.93
CA ARG A 593 -26.81 36.61 -23.82
C ARG A 593 -27.84 37.36 -22.97
N GLY A 594 -28.00 38.65 -23.22
CA GLY A 594 -28.94 39.52 -22.48
C GLY A 594 -28.43 40.06 -21.15
N SER A 595 -27.18 39.79 -20.77
CA SER A 595 -26.56 40.28 -19.52
C SER A 595 -25.66 41.51 -19.68
N VAL A 596 -25.46 41.94 -20.92
CA VAL A 596 -24.69 43.14 -21.28
C VAL A 596 -25.54 44.05 -22.21
N PRO A 597 -25.27 45.39 -22.24
CA PRO A 597 -25.96 46.31 -23.13
C PRO A 597 -25.89 45.87 -24.59
N PRO A 598 -26.90 46.18 -25.43
CA PRO A 598 -26.94 45.73 -26.83
C PRO A 598 -25.78 46.16 -27.72
N LEU A 599 -25.05 47.21 -27.30
CA LEU A 599 -23.87 47.74 -28.01
C LEU A 599 -22.57 46.97 -27.69
N VAL A 600 -22.60 46.06 -26.72
CA VAL A 600 -21.42 45.30 -26.31
C VAL A 600 -21.45 43.91 -26.97
N PRO A 601 -20.41 43.50 -27.72
CA PRO A 601 -20.31 42.16 -28.29
C PRO A 601 -20.32 41.08 -27.19
N LEU A 602 -20.90 39.93 -27.47
CA LEU A 602 -20.91 38.79 -26.53
C LEU A 602 -19.50 38.22 -26.26
N GLU A 603 -18.57 38.42 -27.19
CA GLU A 603 -17.14 38.21 -27.01
C GLU A 603 -16.43 39.55 -27.08
N PHE A 604 -15.78 39.99 -26.04
CA PHE A 604 -15.14 41.27 -25.93
C PHE A 604 -13.70 41.13 -25.38
N VAL A 605 -12.74 41.77 -26.03
CA VAL A 605 -11.34 41.83 -25.61
C VAL A 605 -11.04 43.17 -24.98
N GLY A 606 -10.78 43.19 -23.68
CA GLY A 606 -10.58 44.46 -22.97
C GLY A 606 -9.54 44.38 -21.87
N CYS A 607 -9.17 45.56 -21.33
CA CYS A 607 -8.15 45.71 -20.31
C CYS A 607 -8.75 45.88 -18.91
N ILE A 608 -8.32 45.05 -18.00
CA ILE A 608 -8.73 45.13 -16.59
C ILE A 608 -7.86 46.08 -15.76
N GLY A 609 -6.95 46.81 -16.39
CA GLY A 609 -6.11 47.82 -15.71
C GLY A 609 -6.81 49.12 -15.28
N GLY A 610 -8.08 49.27 -15.64
CA GLY A 610 -8.89 50.43 -15.32
C GLY A 610 -8.92 51.51 -16.42
N CYS A 611 -8.25 51.32 -17.56
CA CYS A 611 -8.24 52.24 -18.70
C CYS A 611 -9.41 51.98 -19.70
N ASP A 612 -10.09 50.84 -19.57
CA ASP A 612 -11.21 50.45 -20.40
C ASP A 612 -12.53 50.82 -19.70
N GLU A 613 -13.17 51.88 -20.21
CA GLU A 613 -14.40 52.44 -19.60
C GLU A 613 -15.58 51.46 -19.73
N MET A 614 -15.69 50.80 -20.87
CA MET A 614 -16.76 49.79 -21.09
C MET A 614 -16.65 48.61 -20.16
N LEU A 615 -15.46 48.03 -19.98
CA LEU A 615 -15.26 46.93 -19.03
C LEU A 615 -15.41 47.37 -17.58
N ARG A 616 -15.04 48.63 -17.28
CA ARG A 616 -15.17 49.18 -15.93
C ARG A 616 -16.64 49.32 -15.51
N GLU A 617 -17.54 49.66 -16.45
CA GLU A 617 -18.99 49.74 -16.20
C GLU A 617 -19.63 48.34 -16.13
N ILE A 618 -19.30 47.43 -17.08
CA ILE A 618 -19.90 46.09 -17.17
C ILE A 618 -19.48 45.21 -16.00
N LEU A 619 -18.22 45.32 -15.55
CA LEU A 619 -17.65 44.48 -14.50
C LEU A 619 -17.65 45.15 -13.10
N ASP A 620 -18.23 46.35 -12.98
CA ASP A 620 -18.22 47.17 -11.76
C ASP A 620 -16.83 47.28 -11.06
N LEU A 621 -15.80 47.51 -11.87
CA LEU A 621 -14.38 47.52 -11.43
C LEU A 621 -14.02 48.81 -10.69
N ARG A 622 -14.91 49.40 -9.87
CA ARG A 622 -14.72 50.66 -9.15
C ARG A 622 -13.53 50.69 -8.20
N TYR A 623 -13.04 49.53 -7.79
CA TYR A 623 -11.95 49.37 -6.79
C TYR A 623 -10.55 49.25 -7.40
N LEU A 624 -10.39 49.26 -8.72
CA LEU A 624 -9.10 49.16 -9.39
C LEU A 624 -8.60 50.52 -9.91
N ARG A 625 -8.68 51.56 -9.13
CA ARG A 625 -7.96 52.82 -9.46
C ARG A 625 -6.47 52.54 -9.32
N ALA A 626 -5.73 52.67 -10.41
CA ALA A 626 -4.28 52.67 -10.43
C ALA A 626 -3.76 53.78 -9.51
N ALA A 627 -2.83 53.42 -8.61
CA ALA A 627 -1.95 54.36 -7.97
C ALA A 627 -0.96 54.86 -9.04
N SER A 628 -1.38 55.72 -9.92
CA SER A 628 -0.54 56.40 -10.90
C SER A 628 -1.08 57.77 -11.10
N HIS A 629 -0.75 58.70 -10.21
CA HIS A 629 -0.58 60.12 -10.41
C HIS A 629 -0.36 60.78 -9.03
N LEU A 630 0.84 60.62 -8.52
CA LEU A 630 1.42 61.48 -7.51
C LEU A 630 2.85 61.73 -7.92
N ASN A 631 3.04 62.63 -8.88
CA ASN A 631 4.22 63.49 -8.92
C ASN A 631 3.91 64.85 -9.61
N ASN A 632 4.16 65.91 -8.83
CA ASN A 632 4.35 67.32 -9.19
C ASN A 632 3.07 68.14 -9.53
N GLN A 633 2.65 69.00 -8.64
CA GLN A 633 3.18 70.39 -8.52
C GLN A 633 2.43 71.17 -7.47
N THR A 634 3.25 71.81 -6.58
CA THR A 634 3.18 73.12 -6.02
C THR A 634 1.86 73.70 -5.50
N ALA A 635 1.92 73.90 -4.20
CA ALA A 635 1.69 75.15 -3.47
C ALA A 635 0.53 76.05 -3.82
N ASN A 636 -0.20 76.36 -2.81
CA ASN A 636 -0.78 77.59 -2.37
C ASN A 636 -2.32 77.70 -2.34
N HIS A 637 -2.68 78.06 -1.13
CA HIS A 637 -3.64 79.02 -0.63
C HIS A 637 -5.08 78.60 -0.30
N LEU A 638 -5.30 78.81 1.00
CA LEU A 638 -6.44 79.41 1.70
C LEU A 638 -7.68 78.52 1.87
N SER A 639 -7.87 78.00 3.08
CA SER A 639 -8.55 78.75 4.19
C SER A 639 -10.03 78.47 4.32
N GLN A 640 -10.35 77.94 5.49
CA GLN A 640 -11.60 78.07 6.24
C GLN A 640 -12.78 77.17 5.79
N ASN A 641 -13.26 76.20 6.57
CA ASN A 641 -13.87 76.37 7.90
C ASN A 641 -14.07 74.96 8.55
N ARG A 642 -13.64 75.02 9.80
CA ARG A 642 -14.04 74.00 10.84
C ARG A 642 -15.48 74.29 11.29
N PRO A 643 -16.16 73.36 11.92
CA PRO A 643 -15.96 73.21 13.35
C PRO A 643 -15.76 71.80 13.89
N GLU A 644 -14.91 71.79 14.84
CA GLU A 644 -14.70 70.82 15.89
C GLU A 644 -15.96 70.58 16.70
N ILE A 645 -16.14 69.37 17.18
CA ILE A 645 -16.59 69.07 18.53
C ILE A 645 -15.73 68.02 19.14
N ARG A 646 -15.19 68.30 20.28
CA ARG A 646 -14.25 67.68 21.14
C ARG A 646 -14.77 66.41 21.81
N SER A 647 -13.85 65.50 21.95
CA SER A 647 -13.50 64.72 23.13
C SER A 647 -14.38 64.77 24.40
N ARG A 648 -14.60 63.67 25.00
CA ARG A 648 -14.31 63.30 26.41
C ARG A 648 -14.52 61.84 26.70
N ASP A 649 -13.43 61.22 27.10
CA ASP A 649 -13.17 60.56 28.37
C ASP A 649 -14.19 59.55 28.97
N ARG A 650 -13.62 58.40 29.20
CA ARG A 650 -13.72 57.53 30.38
C ARG A 650 -15.12 57.15 30.86
N VAL A 651 -15.31 55.86 30.95
CA VAL A 651 -15.38 55.15 32.25
C VAL A 651 -15.96 53.74 32.04
N ASN A 652 -15.25 52.77 32.60
CA ASN A 652 -15.69 51.46 32.97
C ASN A 652 -17.20 51.26 33.11
N ASN A 653 -17.79 50.21 32.56
CA ASN A 653 -18.31 49.18 33.43
C ASN A 653 -18.66 47.89 32.72
N ARG A 654 -18.30 46.85 33.35
CA ARG A 654 -18.72 45.49 33.47
C ARG A 654 -20.15 45.14 33.00
N ASN A 655 -20.19 43.93 32.51
CA ASN A 655 -21.31 42.94 32.65
C ASN A 655 -22.46 43.07 31.68
N ASN A 656 -22.64 42.12 30.76
CA ASN A 656 -23.57 40.99 31.07
C ASN A 656 -23.69 40.09 29.83
N TYR A 657 -23.28 38.89 30.03
CA TYR A 657 -23.81 37.77 29.24
C TYR A 657 -25.22 37.49 29.65
N PRO A 658 -26.07 36.95 28.80
CA PRO A 658 -27.01 35.91 29.25
C PRO A 658 -26.60 34.52 28.71
N ARG A 659 -26.26 33.70 29.63
CA ARG A 659 -26.40 32.24 29.50
C ARG A 659 -27.87 31.93 29.24
N MET A 660 -28.15 31.06 28.27
CA MET A 660 -29.37 30.28 28.34
C MET A 660 -29.00 28.82 28.56
N ALA A 661 -29.69 28.32 29.58
CA ALA A 661 -29.51 27.11 30.32
C ALA A 661 -29.99 25.87 29.54
N VAL A 662 -29.28 24.78 29.81
CA VAL A 662 -29.69 23.39 29.59
C VAL A 662 -30.81 23.07 30.62
N PRO A 663 -31.84 22.33 30.29
CA PRO A 663 -32.59 21.58 31.28
C PRO A 663 -32.21 20.09 31.17
N THR A 664 -31.58 19.63 32.23
CA THR A 664 -31.65 18.26 32.72
C THR A 664 -33.04 18.01 33.29
N VAL A 665 -33.67 16.93 32.86
CA VAL A 665 -34.78 16.32 33.60
C VAL A 665 -34.55 14.82 33.71
N SER A 666 -34.53 14.40 34.97
CA SER A 666 -34.40 13.06 35.47
C SER A 666 -35.68 12.23 35.35
N MET A 667 -35.44 10.96 35.21
CA MET A 667 -36.24 9.77 35.53
C MET A 667 -37.64 9.87 36.13
N GLY A 668 -38.52 9.03 35.57
CA GLY A 668 -39.64 8.40 36.30
C GLY A 668 -40.52 7.59 35.35
N PRO A 669 -40.92 6.38 35.70
CA PRO A 669 -41.52 5.42 34.80
C PRO A 669 -43.07 5.48 34.85
N VAL A 670 -43.70 5.41 33.67
CA VAL A 670 -45.13 5.00 33.62
C VAL A 670 -45.34 4.06 32.42
N SER A 671 -45.88 2.94 32.81
CA SER A 671 -46.41 1.81 32.05
C SER A 671 -47.68 2.15 31.29
N ARG A 672 -48.01 1.30 30.33
CA ARG A 672 -49.32 1.06 29.65
C ARG A 672 -49.40 1.66 28.23
N THR A 673 -49.88 1.00 27.22
CA THR A 673 -50.64 -0.22 26.99
C THR A 673 -50.60 -0.49 25.50
N ILE A 674 -50.55 -1.77 25.15
CA ILE A 674 -50.71 -2.30 23.80
C ILE A 674 -52.17 -2.06 23.33
N PRO A 675 -52.42 -1.88 22.04
CA PRO A 675 -53.23 -2.88 21.38
C PRO A 675 -52.54 -3.54 20.19
N SER A 676 -52.59 -4.84 20.24
CA SER A 676 -52.42 -5.78 19.15
C SER A 676 -53.48 -5.51 18.08
N VAL A 677 -53.10 -5.71 16.81
CA VAL A 677 -53.82 -6.48 15.82
C VAL A 677 -52.98 -6.65 14.54
N MET A 678 -52.72 -7.94 14.24
CA MET A 678 -52.77 -8.68 12.98
C MET A 678 -51.62 -8.48 11.96
N ALA A 679 -50.83 -9.49 11.92
CA ALA A 679 -50.53 -10.45 10.83
C ALA A 679 -50.08 -9.94 9.48
N GLY A 680 -48.85 -10.38 9.11
CA GLY A 680 -48.55 -10.87 7.73
C GLY A 680 -47.64 -9.95 6.98
N ASP A 681 -46.31 -10.16 7.06
CA ASP A 681 -45.45 -10.44 5.92
C ASP A 681 -44.01 -10.69 6.42
N ASP A 682 -43.59 -11.92 6.35
CA ASP A 682 -42.22 -12.37 6.61
C ASP A 682 -41.34 -12.03 5.38
N ASN A 683 -40.86 -10.79 5.29
CA ASN A 683 -39.72 -10.46 4.45
C ASN A 683 -39.12 -9.10 4.87
N VAL A 684 -38.70 -9.02 6.13
CA VAL A 684 -37.95 -7.85 6.59
C VAL A 684 -36.48 -7.98 6.17
N VAL A 685 -36.09 -7.19 5.18
CA VAL A 685 -34.68 -7.10 4.75
C VAL A 685 -33.91 -6.25 5.75
N VAL A 686 -32.86 -6.83 6.35
CA VAL A 686 -32.02 -6.18 7.36
C VAL A 686 -30.72 -5.73 6.71
N CYS A 687 -30.30 -4.50 6.95
CA CYS A 687 -29.05 -3.96 6.42
C CYS A 687 -27.83 -4.44 7.24
N ASN A 688 -26.63 -4.17 6.74
CA ASN A 688 -25.35 -4.61 7.35
C ASN A 688 -25.08 -4.09 8.77
N CYS A 689 -25.86 -3.12 9.25
CA CYS A 689 -25.78 -2.63 10.63
C CYS A 689 -26.90 -3.18 11.55
N GLY A 690 -27.60 -4.24 11.13
CA GLY A 690 -28.62 -4.91 11.93
C GLY A 690 -29.95 -4.18 12.02
N GLN A 691 -30.17 -3.13 11.22
CA GLN A 691 -31.44 -2.36 11.18
C GLN A 691 -32.26 -2.74 9.95
N ASN A 692 -33.57 -2.54 10.04
CA ASN A 692 -34.47 -2.78 8.92
C ASN A 692 -34.14 -1.84 7.76
N ALA A 693 -33.99 -2.38 6.56
CA ALA A 693 -33.71 -1.62 5.37
C ALA A 693 -34.95 -0.93 4.81
N LEU A 694 -34.79 0.29 4.30
CA LEU A 694 -35.86 1.05 3.64
C LEU A 694 -36.00 0.64 2.17
N LEU A 695 -37.18 0.32 1.73
CA LEU A 695 -37.50 0.08 0.32
C LEU A 695 -37.73 1.43 -0.39
N LEU A 696 -36.94 1.71 -1.40
CA LEU A 696 -36.95 2.93 -2.20
C LEU A 696 -37.17 2.63 -3.68
N THR A 697 -37.67 3.62 -4.43
CA THR A 697 -37.85 3.51 -5.89
C THR A 697 -36.92 4.48 -6.59
N VAL A 698 -36.23 4.05 -7.64
CA VAL A 698 -35.40 4.90 -8.48
C VAL A 698 -36.25 5.93 -9.22
N ARG A 699 -36.01 7.22 -8.92
CA ARG A 699 -36.75 8.36 -9.55
C ARG A 699 -35.98 9.07 -10.64
N LYS A 700 -34.67 8.73 -10.80
CA LYS A 700 -33.78 9.34 -11.80
C LYS A 700 -34.02 8.68 -13.16
N ASP A 701 -34.12 9.50 -14.21
CA ASP A 701 -34.27 9.02 -15.59
C ASP A 701 -33.07 8.17 -16.00
N GLY A 702 -33.34 6.97 -16.50
CA GLY A 702 -32.30 6.00 -16.87
C GLY A 702 -32.85 4.56 -16.93
N PRO A 703 -32.04 3.58 -17.31
CA PRO A 703 -32.46 2.19 -17.51
C PRO A 703 -33.01 1.48 -16.26
N ASN A 704 -32.85 2.08 -15.10
CA ASN A 704 -33.35 1.56 -13.83
C ASN A 704 -34.48 2.42 -13.22
N GLN A 705 -35.03 3.40 -13.93
CA GLN A 705 -36.14 4.20 -13.46
C GLN A 705 -37.35 3.31 -13.10
N GLY A 706 -37.94 3.54 -11.96
CA GLY A 706 -39.09 2.75 -11.44
C GLY A 706 -38.71 1.47 -10.71
N ARG A 707 -37.45 1.01 -10.74
CA ARG A 707 -36.99 -0.17 -10.00
C ARG A 707 -36.93 0.10 -8.50
N LYS A 708 -37.37 -0.86 -7.70
CA LYS A 708 -37.36 -0.81 -6.23
C LYS A 708 -36.07 -1.41 -5.71
N PHE A 709 -35.52 -0.82 -4.63
CA PHE A 709 -34.31 -1.30 -3.96
C PHE A 709 -34.34 -1.03 -2.47
N TYR A 710 -33.65 -1.84 -1.69
CA TYR A 710 -33.47 -1.68 -0.27
C TYR A 710 -32.18 -0.93 0.05
N LYS A 711 -32.25 0.02 0.98
CA LYS A 711 -31.12 0.80 1.48
C LYS A 711 -31.17 0.89 3.00
N CYS A 712 -30.00 1.07 3.64
CA CYS A 712 -29.92 1.30 5.07
C CYS A 712 -30.78 2.48 5.52
N SER A 713 -31.65 2.27 6.53
CA SER A 713 -32.59 3.29 7.05
C SER A 713 -31.88 4.43 7.76
N VAL A 714 -30.74 4.16 8.39
CA VAL A 714 -30.00 5.13 9.21
C VAL A 714 -28.83 5.76 8.42
N GLY A 715 -28.48 5.21 7.24
CA GLY A 715 -27.37 5.71 6.40
C GLY A 715 -25.98 5.42 6.95
N THR A 716 -25.86 4.59 7.97
CA THR A 716 -24.60 4.23 8.62
C THR A 716 -23.81 3.13 7.92
N CYS A 717 -24.46 2.37 7.02
CA CYS A 717 -23.78 1.37 6.19
C CYS A 717 -24.19 1.52 4.72
N ASN A 718 -23.32 1.05 3.80
CA ASN A 718 -23.55 1.10 2.36
C ASN A 718 -24.41 -0.08 1.84
N PHE A 719 -25.40 -0.52 2.64
CA PHE A 719 -26.28 -1.59 2.23
C PHE A 719 -27.16 -1.17 1.06
N PHE A 720 -27.14 -1.94 -0.01
CA PHE A 720 -27.94 -1.77 -1.21
C PHE A 720 -28.33 -3.14 -1.78
N LEU A 721 -29.61 -3.38 -2.01
CA LEU A 721 -30.13 -4.62 -2.61
C LEU A 721 -31.32 -4.30 -3.52
N TRP A 722 -31.33 -4.80 -4.75
CA TRP A 722 -32.50 -4.69 -5.61
C TRP A 722 -33.63 -5.56 -5.10
N ALA A 723 -34.85 -5.02 -5.05
CA ALA A 723 -36.04 -5.82 -4.83
C ALA A 723 -36.42 -6.54 -6.12
N GLU A 724 -36.56 -7.86 -6.08
CA GLU A 724 -37.01 -8.64 -7.24
C GLU A 724 -38.44 -8.29 -7.58
N GLN A 725 -38.75 -8.04 -8.86
CA GLN A 725 -40.10 -7.89 -9.34
C GLN A 725 -40.69 -9.27 -9.57
N ASP A 726 -41.75 -9.62 -8.88
CA ASP A 726 -42.64 -10.71 -9.23
C ASP A 726 -43.15 -10.50 -10.65
N VAL A 727 -42.82 -11.40 -11.53
CA VAL A 727 -43.49 -11.55 -12.83
C VAL A 727 -44.69 -12.44 -12.58
N GLY A 728 -45.85 -11.80 -12.55
CA GLY A 728 -47.11 -12.44 -12.30
C GLY A 728 -47.53 -13.40 -13.42
N GLU A 729 -48.11 -14.49 -12.97
CA GLU A 729 -49.14 -15.36 -13.55
C GLU A 729 -48.87 -16.18 -14.82
N LEU A 730 -48.70 -17.47 -14.61
CA LEU A 730 -49.70 -18.52 -15.08
C LEU A 730 -49.28 -19.92 -14.61
N GLY A 731 -50.19 -20.54 -13.83
CA GLY A 731 -50.45 -21.99 -13.89
C GLY A 731 -49.85 -22.90 -12.81
N SER A 732 -50.54 -22.95 -11.68
CA SER A 732 -50.87 -24.15 -10.84
C SER A 732 -49.97 -25.41 -10.85
N HIS A 733 -49.56 -25.81 -9.73
CA HIS A 733 -49.71 -27.02 -8.91
C HIS A 733 -48.47 -27.36 -8.09
N GLY A 734 -48.56 -27.24 -6.83
CA GLY A 734 -48.59 -28.28 -5.80
C GLY A 734 -47.23 -28.77 -5.31
N GLY A 735 -46.95 -28.58 -4.06
CA GLY A 735 -46.12 -29.50 -3.31
C GLY A 735 -45.03 -28.91 -2.44
N ALA A 736 -45.38 -28.74 -1.19
CA ALA A 736 -44.55 -28.34 -0.05
C ALA A 736 -43.45 -29.37 0.30
N VAL A 737 -42.52 -28.88 1.11
CA VAL A 737 -41.86 -29.53 2.27
C VAL A 737 -40.38 -29.76 2.20
N SER A 738 -39.73 -28.99 3.02
CA SER A 738 -38.79 -29.29 4.13
C SER A 738 -37.35 -29.76 3.83
N ARG A 739 -36.49 -28.99 4.47
CA ARG A 739 -35.15 -29.31 4.98
C ARG A 739 -34.77 -30.78 5.17
N ARG A 740 -33.58 -31.17 4.81
CA ARG A 740 -32.55 -31.76 5.69
C ARG A 740 -31.28 -32.10 4.94
N ASN A 741 -30.17 -31.79 5.67
CA ASN A 741 -28.81 -32.30 5.40
C ASN A 741 -28.77 -33.79 5.18
N VAL A 742 -27.80 -34.26 4.40
CA VAL A 742 -26.81 -35.31 4.71
C VAL A 742 -26.02 -35.68 3.43
N THR A 743 -24.71 -35.64 3.52
CA THR A 743 -23.69 -36.29 2.66
C THR A 743 -23.64 -37.80 2.93
N PRO A 744 -22.77 -38.56 2.30
CA PRO A 744 -22.57 -38.90 0.88
C PRO A 744 -22.82 -40.42 0.63
N ASP A 745 -22.86 -40.89 -0.57
CA ASP A 745 -22.10 -42.07 -0.99
C ASP A 745 -22.26 -42.43 -2.46
N ALA A 746 -21.29 -43.18 -2.91
CA ALA A 746 -21.00 -43.64 -4.23
C ALA A 746 -22.06 -44.58 -4.82
N GLY A 747 -22.07 -44.67 -6.12
CA GLY A 747 -22.59 -45.91 -6.76
C GLY A 747 -23.27 -45.80 -8.11
N ASN A 748 -22.48 -45.99 -9.12
CA ASN A 748 -22.74 -46.87 -10.28
C ASN A 748 -24.06 -46.85 -11.12
N PHE A 749 -23.77 -46.81 -12.42
CA PHE A 749 -24.46 -47.52 -13.55
C PHE A 749 -25.74 -46.94 -14.16
N ARG A 750 -25.79 -46.49 -15.39
CA ARG A 750 -25.82 -47.34 -16.60
C ARG A 750 -25.88 -46.53 -17.88
N GLN A 751 -25.22 -47.08 -18.89
CA GLN A 751 -25.25 -46.73 -20.31
C GLN A 751 -26.67 -46.70 -20.87
N ALA A 752 -26.90 -45.77 -21.79
CA ALA A 752 -27.79 -45.95 -22.92
C ALA A 752 -27.09 -45.45 -24.18
N GLU A 753 -26.75 -46.41 -25.02
CA GLU A 753 -26.28 -46.21 -26.38
C GLU A 753 -27.38 -45.56 -27.22
N ILE A 754 -27.02 -44.58 -28.04
CA ILE A 754 -27.65 -44.34 -29.33
C ILE A 754 -26.54 -44.07 -30.34
N ARG A 755 -26.57 -44.89 -31.37
CA ARG A 755 -25.71 -44.90 -32.55
C ARG A 755 -25.84 -43.61 -33.37
N GLY A 756 -24.72 -43.20 -33.92
CA GLY A 756 -24.73 -42.87 -35.34
C GLY A 756 -24.13 -41.53 -35.71
N THR A 757 -23.05 -41.64 -36.37
CA THR A 757 -22.42 -40.89 -37.44
C THR A 757 -21.21 -40.07 -37.08
N SER A 758 -20.12 -40.52 -37.69
CA SER A 758 -18.81 -39.88 -37.86
C SER A 758 -18.93 -38.43 -38.28
N GLY A 759 -18.36 -37.52 -37.43
CA GLY A 759 -18.10 -36.13 -37.77
C GLY A 759 -16.94 -35.65 -36.90
N GLU A 760 -15.94 -35.10 -37.56
CA GLU A 760 -14.69 -34.53 -37.11
C GLU A 760 -14.79 -33.82 -35.76
N GLY A 761 -13.83 -34.05 -34.89
CA GLY A 761 -13.82 -33.58 -33.51
C GLY A 761 -14.01 -32.06 -33.34
N GLU A 762 -15.21 -31.66 -32.97
CA GLU A 762 -15.52 -30.28 -32.61
C GLU A 762 -14.82 -29.90 -31.29
N ALA A 763 -14.15 -28.72 -31.27
CA ALA A 763 -13.55 -28.20 -30.09
C ALA A 763 -14.61 -27.96 -29.02
N VAL A 764 -14.39 -28.49 -27.80
CA VAL A 764 -15.31 -28.34 -26.66
C VAL A 764 -14.66 -27.44 -25.61
N CYS A 765 -15.39 -26.44 -25.12
CA CYS A 765 -14.90 -25.53 -24.10
C CYS A 765 -14.96 -26.16 -22.67
N MET A 766 -14.34 -25.52 -21.67
CA MET A 766 -14.32 -26.01 -20.28
C MET A 766 -15.71 -26.15 -19.63
N CYS A 767 -16.76 -25.62 -20.25
CA CYS A 767 -18.15 -25.84 -19.84
C CYS A 767 -18.76 -27.10 -20.44
N ASN A 768 -18.01 -27.92 -21.14
CA ASN A 768 -18.44 -29.11 -21.86
C ASN A 768 -19.49 -28.83 -22.97
N GLN A 769 -19.32 -27.64 -23.63
CA GLN A 769 -20.19 -27.23 -24.74
C GLN A 769 -19.33 -26.97 -26.01
N PRO A 770 -19.87 -27.08 -27.22
CA PRO A 770 -19.15 -26.80 -28.45
C PRO A 770 -18.57 -25.36 -28.41
N ALA A 771 -17.28 -25.24 -28.75
CA ALA A 771 -16.63 -23.95 -28.83
C ALA A 771 -16.93 -23.25 -30.17
N VAL A 772 -16.99 -21.92 -30.14
CA VAL A 772 -17.22 -21.09 -31.34
C VAL A 772 -15.87 -20.59 -31.87
N THR A 773 -15.65 -20.76 -33.16
CA THR A 773 -14.48 -20.22 -33.85
C THR A 773 -14.66 -18.73 -34.15
N ARG A 774 -13.67 -17.92 -33.76
CA ARG A 774 -13.60 -16.49 -34.04
C ARG A 774 -12.26 -16.12 -34.67
N THR A 775 -12.21 -14.99 -35.37
CA THR A 775 -11.00 -14.48 -36.03
C THR A 775 -10.55 -13.19 -35.35
N VAL A 776 -9.25 -13.04 -35.14
CA VAL A 776 -8.67 -11.82 -34.59
C VAL A 776 -8.82 -10.66 -35.58
N GLN A 777 -9.57 -9.62 -35.17
CA GLN A 777 -9.82 -8.43 -35.98
C GLN A 777 -8.87 -7.26 -35.62
N LYS A 778 -8.22 -7.30 -34.45
CA LYS A 778 -7.32 -6.24 -33.99
C LYS A 778 -6.02 -6.24 -34.79
N ASP A 779 -5.55 -5.07 -35.18
CA ASP A 779 -4.27 -4.91 -35.88
C ASP A 779 -3.10 -5.37 -35.01
N GLY A 780 -2.29 -6.28 -35.52
CA GLY A 780 -1.19 -6.89 -34.81
C GLY A 780 -0.71 -8.17 -35.50
N PRO A 781 0.35 -8.84 -34.99
CA PRO A 781 0.95 -10.02 -35.61
C PRO A 781 0.00 -11.23 -35.76
N ASN A 782 -1.12 -11.22 -35.06
CA ASN A 782 -2.14 -12.27 -35.12
C ASN A 782 -3.42 -11.86 -35.85
N LYS A 783 -3.48 -10.72 -36.54
CA LYS A 783 -4.67 -10.30 -37.32
C LYS A 783 -5.01 -11.36 -38.38
N GLY A 784 -6.27 -11.77 -38.44
CA GLY A 784 -6.76 -12.81 -39.34
C GLY A 784 -6.58 -14.24 -38.85
N ARG A 785 -5.91 -14.49 -37.71
CA ARG A 785 -5.74 -15.82 -37.13
C ARG A 785 -7.04 -16.28 -36.44
N ALA A 786 -7.48 -17.50 -36.70
CA ALA A 786 -8.69 -18.07 -36.10
C ALA A 786 -8.41 -18.73 -34.75
N PHE A 787 -9.34 -18.63 -33.81
CA PHE A 787 -9.26 -19.25 -32.50
C PHE A 787 -10.63 -19.75 -32.02
N HIS A 788 -10.64 -20.78 -31.18
CA HIS A 788 -11.81 -21.33 -30.54
C HIS A 788 -12.02 -20.69 -29.14
N THR A 789 -13.27 -20.31 -28.85
CA THR A 789 -13.65 -19.72 -27.55
C THR A 789 -15.01 -20.26 -27.10
N CYS A 790 -15.34 -20.09 -25.81
CA CYS A 790 -16.60 -20.50 -25.24
C CYS A 790 -17.79 -19.86 -25.96
N SER A 791 -18.83 -20.64 -26.26
CA SER A 791 -20.05 -20.19 -26.96
C SER A 791 -21.00 -19.34 -26.10
N LYS A 792 -20.85 -19.33 -24.79
CA LYS A 792 -21.71 -18.58 -23.86
C LYS A 792 -21.56 -17.08 -24.01
N PRO A 793 -22.56 -16.27 -23.59
CA PRO A 793 -22.44 -14.81 -23.50
C PRO A 793 -21.22 -14.38 -22.67
N ARG A 794 -20.63 -13.23 -22.99
CA ARG A 794 -19.36 -12.76 -22.48
C ARG A 794 -19.22 -12.79 -20.94
N GLU A 795 -20.30 -12.59 -20.23
CA GLU A 795 -20.36 -12.59 -18.74
C GLU A 795 -20.39 -13.99 -18.12
N GLN A 796 -20.61 -15.05 -18.94
CA GLN A 796 -20.73 -16.43 -18.49
C GLN A 796 -19.73 -17.37 -19.16
N GLN A 797 -18.73 -16.80 -19.87
CA GLN A 797 -17.71 -17.58 -20.55
C GLN A 797 -16.72 -18.20 -19.56
N CYS A 798 -16.34 -19.46 -19.82
CA CYS A 798 -15.39 -20.19 -18.97
C CYS A 798 -13.92 -19.84 -19.20
N GLY A 799 -13.61 -18.81 -20.00
CA GLY A 799 -12.23 -18.41 -20.32
C GLY A 799 -11.50 -19.34 -21.32
N PHE A 800 -12.20 -20.32 -21.90
CA PHE A 800 -11.59 -21.22 -22.89
C PHE A 800 -11.13 -20.43 -24.12
N PHE A 801 -9.86 -20.57 -24.47
CA PHE A 801 -9.23 -19.99 -25.65
C PHE A 801 -8.18 -20.95 -26.20
N GLN A 802 -8.24 -21.23 -27.51
CA GLN A 802 -7.24 -22.03 -28.21
C GLN A 802 -7.14 -21.63 -29.66
N TRP A 803 -5.94 -21.57 -30.21
CA TRP A 803 -5.76 -21.30 -31.63
C TRP A 803 -6.28 -22.44 -32.50
N ALA A 804 -6.99 -22.12 -33.56
CA ALA A 804 -7.57 -23.13 -34.46
C ALA A 804 -6.51 -23.91 -35.26
N ASP A 805 -5.36 -23.31 -35.51
CA ASP A 805 -4.20 -23.92 -36.18
C ASP A 805 -3.36 -24.81 -35.26
N GLU A 806 -3.55 -24.75 -33.97
CA GLU A 806 -2.91 -25.58 -32.95
C GLU A 806 -3.83 -26.72 -32.43
N TRP A 807 -5.04 -26.84 -33.00
CA TRP A 807 -5.98 -27.93 -32.63
C TRP A 807 -5.58 -29.27 -33.26
N PRO A 808 -5.49 -30.36 -32.48
CA PRO A 808 -5.02 -31.67 -32.98
C PRO A 808 -5.87 -32.32 -34.12
N GLY A 809 -7.00 -31.74 -34.50
CA GLY A 809 -7.91 -32.23 -35.53
C GLY A 809 -7.80 -31.53 -36.89
N SER A 810 -6.94 -30.53 -37.08
CA SER A 810 -6.86 -29.83 -38.36
C SER A 810 -5.73 -30.35 -39.26
N ILE A 811 -6.08 -31.27 -40.17
CA ILE A 811 -5.20 -31.66 -41.28
C ILE A 811 -5.45 -30.70 -42.45
N THR A 812 -4.60 -29.67 -42.60
CA THR A 812 -4.58 -28.90 -43.85
C THR A 812 -3.33 -29.24 -44.66
N LYS A 813 -3.57 -29.71 -45.87
CA LYS A 813 -2.59 -30.07 -46.92
C LYS A 813 -1.66 -28.92 -47.19
N ARG A 814 -0.35 -29.13 -46.99
CA ARG A 814 0.71 -28.24 -47.50
C ARG A 814 0.82 -28.40 -49.03
N ARG A 815 0.76 -27.29 -49.73
CA ARG A 815 1.29 -27.18 -51.10
C ARG A 815 2.74 -26.69 -50.99
N ASP A 816 3.60 -27.42 -51.66
CA ASP A 816 5.04 -27.16 -51.82
C ASP A 816 5.35 -25.87 -52.52
N GLY A 817 6.46 -25.27 -52.13
CA GLY A 817 7.12 -24.27 -52.95
C GLY A 817 8.20 -23.45 -52.21
N SER A 818 9.45 -23.86 -52.47
CA SER A 818 10.72 -23.10 -52.37
C SER A 818 11.44 -22.87 -51.06
N SER A 819 12.55 -23.50 -51.06
CA SER A 819 13.75 -23.34 -50.20
C SER A 819 14.18 -21.91 -49.91
N PHE A 820 14.53 -21.64 -48.63
CA PHE A 820 15.73 -20.89 -48.29
C PHE A 820 16.23 -21.34 -46.90
N GLN A 821 17.47 -21.80 -46.87
CA GLN A 821 18.28 -22.13 -45.73
C GLN A 821 18.56 -20.87 -44.91
N ASN A 822 18.41 -20.94 -43.60
CA ASN A 822 19.28 -20.22 -42.65
C ASN A 822 19.27 -20.94 -41.29
N GLY A 823 20.41 -21.45 -40.94
CA GLY A 823 20.73 -22.13 -39.70
C GLY A 823 20.76 -21.19 -38.48
N PRO A 824 20.80 -21.74 -37.26
CA PRO A 824 20.67 -20.99 -36.03
C PRO A 824 21.93 -20.15 -35.78
N THR A 825 21.73 -18.82 -35.62
CA THR A 825 22.76 -17.88 -35.17
C THR A 825 23.12 -18.13 -33.71
N ALA A 826 24.32 -18.59 -33.46
CA ALA A 826 24.92 -18.70 -32.14
C ALA A 826 25.01 -17.33 -31.45
N LYS A 827 24.51 -17.25 -30.21
CA LYS A 827 24.64 -16.07 -29.35
C LYS A 827 26.11 -15.81 -29.05
N LYS A 828 26.59 -14.59 -29.34
CA LYS A 828 27.95 -14.15 -28.98
C LYS A 828 28.20 -14.28 -27.47
N PRO A 829 29.32 -14.78 -27.01
CA PRO A 829 29.66 -14.86 -25.59
C PRO A 829 29.79 -13.45 -24.99
N ARG A 830 29.27 -13.28 -23.78
CA ARG A 830 29.39 -12.02 -23.02
C ARG A 830 30.85 -11.78 -22.63
N SER A 831 31.35 -10.56 -22.85
CA SER A 831 32.67 -10.12 -22.44
C SER A 831 32.73 -9.60 -21.01
N CYS A 832 33.88 -9.71 -20.34
CA CYS A 832 34.10 -9.20 -18.98
C CYS A 832 33.97 -7.66 -18.95
N GLY A 833 33.19 -7.13 -18.02
CA GLY A 833 32.98 -5.70 -17.87
C GLY A 833 34.21 -4.88 -17.39
N LEU A 834 35.34 -5.49 -17.14
CA LEU A 834 36.58 -4.83 -16.73
C LEU A 834 37.70 -4.89 -17.81
N CYS A 835 37.93 -6.04 -18.40
CA CYS A 835 38.97 -6.25 -19.40
C CYS A 835 38.44 -6.51 -20.82
N HIS A 836 37.14 -6.51 -21.03
CA HIS A 836 36.43 -6.75 -22.29
C HIS A 836 36.71 -8.09 -22.99
N GLN A 837 37.42 -9.03 -22.34
CA GLN A 837 37.70 -10.35 -22.87
C GLN A 837 36.57 -11.35 -22.56
N PRO A 838 36.24 -12.29 -23.44
CA PRO A 838 35.25 -13.31 -23.22
C PRO A 838 35.74 -14.43 -22.28
N GLY A 839 34.84 -15.11 -21.57
CA GLY A 839 35.10 -16.34 -20.80
C GLY A 839 35.14 -16.20 -19.28
N HIS A 840 35.04 -15.01 -18.69
CA HIS A 840 34.94 -14.81 -17.24
C HIS A 840 34.13 -13.55 -16.88
N THR A 841 33.71 -13.47 -15.62
CA THR A 841 32.95 -12.30 -15.09
C THR A 841 33.93 -11.31 -14.42
N ARG A 842 33.45 -10.07 -14.17
CA ARG A 842 34.23 -9.00 -13.51
C ARG A 842 34.85 -9.45 -12.18
N THR A 843 34.17 -10.26 -11.40
CA THR A 843 34.63 -10.79 -10.10
C THR A 843 35.73 -11.85 -10.22
N LYS A 844 35.90 -12.49 -11.38
CA LYS A 844 36.93 -13.48 -11.67
C LYS A 844 37.96 -12.95 -12.68
N CYS A 845 38.02 -11.65 -12.89
CA CYS A 845 38.95 -11.04 -13.82
C CYS A 845 40.35 -10.94 -13.22
N PRO A 846 41.42 -11.38 -13.94
CA PRO A 846 42.79 -11.25 -13.44
C PRO A 846 43.24 -9.82 -13.17
N GLN A 847 42.55 -8.82 -13.76
CA GLN A 847 42.85 -7.39 -13.54
C GLN A 847 42.07 -6.80 -12.33
N ASN A 848 41.35 -7.61 -11.59
CA ASN A 848 40.58 -7.20 -10.40
C ASN A 848 41.30 -7.61 -9.10
N ARG A 849 42.64 -7.60 -9.11
CA ARG A 849 43.49 -7.78 -7.91
C ARG A 849 43.87 -6.44 -7.32
#